data_dd4bf3cf980f367001008c773afde2ab
#
_entry.id   dd4bf3cf980f367001008c773afde2ab
#
_cell.length_a   1.000
_cell.length_b   1.000
_cell.length_c   1.000
_cell.angle_alpha   90.00
_cell.angle_beta   90.00
_cell.angle_gamma   90.00
#
_symmetry.space_group_name_H-M   'P 1'
#
loop_
_entity.id
_entity.type
_entity.pdbx_description
1 polymer ?
#
loop_
_entity_poly.entity_id
_entity_poly.type
_entity_poly.pdbx_seq_one_letter_code
_entity_poly.pdbx_strand_id
1 'polypeptide(L)'
;MPKFLLKRWYGMHMVLALSFSLLLLGILTLHHWMYGAIGIVCLIGLVIYALQAEKGFQRDLRLYLATVTHRVKKAGEGVISELPIGILLYNEEKVIEWVNPFMTHMSGDELLIGKNLQEVFPGLNGKLEQKRLEFTYNERVYEVLVRAEERLLYFTDISDFKELTAKYHREKAALAIIHLDNLDEIGQVMDDQSRTLLSTSVAGVITEWATKHGIYLRRITADKFLALMEREALDKLEETRFDILDVVREMTADNKIPITLSIGVGAAASTYIELGQMAQSSLDIALGRGGDQAAVKIGNKLTFFGGKSNAVEKRTRVRARVIAHALRDLIHEAEHVIVMGHKQPDMDSIGASLGVLKAVQVHKKSAYIVMDEGNNSVERLMREIYANEELAESFVTPEQAIRLVTGRTLLVVVDTHRPSLVIEPKLLGETSRVVVIDHHRRSEEFIEPVLLYLEPYASSTSELVTELLQYQSERLNIDSLIATALLAGIVVDTKSFAFRTGSRTFEAASFLRRNGADTAAVQRLLKEDVSQYVKRARIIMNTETYRDNMAIATGDPSEEYTQVQVAQAAEQLLTLSGIQASFVAAQRADGAILISARSLGDINVQSVMELLGGGGHLTGAATQIEGITMKEAIRRLKEAIDSVI
;
A
#
# COMPACT_ATOMS: atom_id res chain seq x y z
N MET A 1 -31.98 -51.87 6.74
CA MET A 1 -32.52 -52.54 7.94
C MET A 1 -32.62 -54.05 7.68
N PRO A 2 -32.13 -54.92 8.56
CA PRO A 2 -32.23 -56.37 8.36
C PRO A 2 -33.67 -56.83 8.31
N LYS A 3 -34.02 -57.74 7.35
CA LYS A 3 -35.36 -58.20 7.11
C LYS A 3 -36.10 -58.78 8.34
N PHE A 4 -35.35 -59.27 9.37
CA PHE A 4 -35.94 -59.81 10.59
C PHE A 4 -36.44 -58.72 11.56
N LEU A 5 -35.88 -57.50 11.52
CA LEU A 5 -36.38 -56.36 12.30
C LEU A 5 -37.69 -55.79 11.75
N LEU A 6 -37.91 -55.90 10.43
CA LEU A 6 -39.14 -55.52 9.78
C LEU A 6 -40.33 -56.44 10.06
N LYS A 7 -40.07 -57.68 10.52
CA LYS A 7 -41.12 -58.66 10.89
C LYS A 7 -41.60 -58.52 12.34
N ARG A 8 -41.06 -57.58 13.13
CA ARG A 8 -41.47 -57.42 14.53
C ARG A 8 -42.72 -56.56 14.64
N TRP A 9 -43.81 -57.24 14.66
CA TRP A 9 -45.11 -56.69 15.02
C TRP A 9 -45.55 -57.20 16.40
N TYR A 10 -44.65 -57.09 17.41
CA TYR A 10 -44.84 -57.79 18.67
C TYR A 10 -44.70 -56.84 19.87
N GLY A 11 -45.64 -56.89 20.72
CA GLY A 11 -45.83 -56.20 21.97
C GLY A 11 -47.32 -56.11 22.24
N MET A 12 -47.92 -55.01 21.95
CA MET A 12 -49.32 -54.71 22.26
C MET A 12 -50.31 -55.57 21.45
N HIS A 13 -50.00 -55.87 20.16
CA HIS A 13 -50.86 -56.68 19.30
C HIS A 13 -50.95 -58.14 19.71
N MET A 14 -49.87 -58.72 20.24
CA MET A 14 -49.86 -60.09 20.76
C MET A 14 -50.64 -60.23 22.07
N VAL A 15 -50.49 -59.22 22.95
CA VAL A 15 -51.31 -59.12 24.16
C VAL A 15 -52.79 -58.98 23.82
N LEU A 16 -53.15 -58.13 22.85
CA LEU A 16 -54.51 -57.97 22.37
C LEU A 16 -55.06 -59.25 21.71
N ALA A 17 -54.26 -59.93 20.88
CA ALA A 17 -54.67 -61.19 20.24
C ALA A 17 -54.88 -62.32 21.28
N LEU A 18 -53.98 -62.43 22.28
CA LEU A 18 -54.12 -63.37 23.39
C LEU A 18 -55.34 -63.05 24.25
N SER A 19 -55.59 -61.79 24.58
CA SER A 19 -56.77 -61.34 25.34
C SER A 19 -58.07 -61.62 24.58
N PHE A 20 -58.10 -61.38 23.29
CA PHE A 20 -59.25 -61.69 22.44
C PHE A 20 -59.49 -63.19 22.28
N SER A 21 -58.38 -63.97 22.18
CA SER A 21 -58.46 -65.44 22.15
C SER A 21 -58.99 -66.03 23.46
N LEU A 22 -58.58 -65.47 24.63
CA LEU A 22 -59.10 -65.84 25.96
C LEU A 22 -60.62 -65.52 26.10
N LEU A 23 -61.05 -64.37 25.58
CA LEU A 23 -62.44 -63.94 25.61
C LEU A 23 -63.30 -64.85 24.73
N LEU A 24 -62.89 -65.21 23.52
CA LEU A 24 -63.47 -66.18 22.65
C LEU A 24 -63.54 -67.55 23.26
N LEU A 25 -62.54 -68.00 23.94
CA LEU A 25 -62.46 -69.28 24.65
C LEU A 25 -63.48 -69.34 25.78
N GLY A 26 -63.63 -68.22 26.52
CA GLY A 26 -64.67 -68.11 27.57
C GLY A 26 -66.07 -68.30 27.01
N ILE A 27 -66.39 -67.72 25.87
CA ILE A 27 -67.70 -67.86 25.19
C ILE A 27 -67.93 -69.29 24.68
N LEU A 28 -66.88 -69.91 24.10
CA LEU A 28 -66.98 -71.31 23.61
C LEU A 28 -67.16 -72.32 24.75
N THR A 29 -66.53 -72.12 25.93
CA THR A 29 -66.75 -73.00 27.12
C THR A 29 -68.13 -72.88 27.69
N LEU A 30 -68.74 -71.73 27.64
CA LEU A 30 -70.16 -71.57 28.06
C LEU A 30 -71.13 -72.30 27.16
N HIS A 31 -70.80 -72.61 25.92
CA HIS A 31 -71.63 -73.28 24.96
C HIS A 31 -71.45 -74.79 25.02
N HIS A 32 -70.28 -75.31 25.13
CA HIS A 32 -69.96 -76.71 25.31
C HIS A 32 -68.53 -76.91 25.89
N TRP A 33 -68.38 -77.63 27.05
CA TRP A 33 -67.14 -77.79 27.79
C TRP A 33 -66.01 -78.46 26.96
N MET A 34 -66.33 -79.35 26.02
CA MET A 34 -65.38 -80.04 25.17
C MET A 34 -64.65 -79.08 24.24
N TYR A 35 -65.37 -78.05 23.65
CA TYR A 35 -64.73 -77.05 22.78
C TYR A 35 -63.80 -76.09 23.57
N GLY A 36 -64.19 -75.85 24.82
CA GLY A 36 -63.30 -75.11 25.76
C GLY A 36 -61.99 -75.86 26.08
N ALA A 37 -62.05 -77.14 26.31
CA ALA A 37 -60.91 -77.95 26.58
C ALA A 37 -59.91 -78.01 25.40
N ILE A 38 -60.41 -78.18 24.16
CA ILE A 38 -59.56 -78.18 22.97
C ILE A 38 -58.99 -76.79 22.74
N GLY A 39 -59.72 -75.74 22.95
CA GLY A 39 -59.30 -74.37 22.79
C GLY A 39 -58.21 -73.98 23.80
N ILE A 40 -58.27 -74.48 25.05
CA ILE A 40 -57.19 -74.26 26.03
C ILE A 40 -55.86 -74.92 25.58
N VAL A 41 -55.91 -76.13 25.04
CA VAL A 41 -54.75 -76.81 24.48
C VAL A 41 -54.14 -76.05 23.32
N CYS A 42 -54.96 -75.53 22.41
CA CYS A 42 -54.49 -74.68 21.28
C CYS A 42 -53.89 -73.40 21.79
N LEU A 43 -54.50 -72.74 22.79
CA LEU A 43 -53.97 -71.49 23.35
C LEU A 43 -52.60 -71.69 24.03
N ILE A 44 -52.45 -72.81 24.82
CA ILE A 44 -51.18 -73.16 25.42
C ILE A 44 -50.10 -73.39 24.34
N GLY A 45 -50.43 -74.08 23.25
CA GLY A 45 -49.54 -74.29 22.11
C GLY A 45 -49.11 -73.01 21.48
N LEU A 46 -50.04 -72.05 21.29
CA LEU A 46 -49.80 -70.73 20.71
C LEU A 46 -48.93 -69.86 21.61
N VAL A 47 -49.14 -69.93 22.96
CA VAL A 47 -48.28 -69.23 23.95
C VAL A 47 -46.87 -69.77 23.93
N ILE A 48 -46.72 -71.15 23.95
CA ILE A 48 -45.41 -71.75 23.86
C ILE A 48 -44.67 -71.34 22.57
N TYR A 49 -45.35 -71.41 21.46
CA TYR A 49 -44.79 -70.95 20.15
C TYR A 49 -44.38 -69.50 20.19
N ALA A 50 -45.19 -68.60 20.71
CA ALA A 50 -44.89 -67.19 20.85
C ALA A 50 -43.66 -66.92 21.75
N LEU A 51 -43.56 -67.60 22.87
CA LEU A 51 -42.38 -67.52 23.79
C LEU A 51 -41.10 -68.04 23.12
N GLN A 52 -41.19 -69.12 22.34
CA GLN A 52 -40.05 -69.64 21.59
C GLN A 52 -39.63 -68.70 20.46
N ALA A 53 -40.59 -68.12 19.73
CA ALA A 53 -40.33 -67.12 18.67
C ALA A 53 -39.68 -65.86 19.25
N GLU A 54 -40.12 -65.37 20.43
CA GLU A 54 -39.54 -64.22 21.12
C GLU A 54 -38.08 -64.49 21.57
N LYS A 55 -37.81 -65.66 22.16
CA LYS A 55 -36.46 -66.09 22.53
C LYS A 55 -35.54 -66.19 21.30
N GLY A 56 -36.04 -66.74 20.21
CA GLY A 56 -35.32 -66.81 18.93
C GLY A 56 -34.98 -65.41 18.39
N PHE A 57 -35.97 -64.53 18.40
CA PHE A 57 -35.75 -63.14 17.95
C PHE A 57 -34.73 -62.38 18.80
N GLN A 58 -34.79 -62.48 20.14
CA GLN A 58 -33.83 -61.84 21.04
C GLN A 58 -32.42 -62.36 20.84
N ARG A 59 -32.27 -63.67 20.57
CA ARG A 59 -30.96 -64.27 20.24
C ARG A 59 -30.41 -63.73 18.92
N ASP A 60 -31.21 -63.67 17.87
CA ASP A 60 -30.82 -63.22 16.55
C ASP A 60 -30.48 -61.71 16.57
N LEU A 61 -31.23 -60.91 17.35
CA LEU A 61 -30.99 -59.50 17.54
C LEU A 61 -29.64 -59.26 18.26
N ARG A 62 -29.36 -60.04 19.36
CA ARG A 62 -28.07 -59.93 20.06
C ARG A 62 -26.90 -60.32 19.15
N LEU A 63 -27.01 -61.40 18.38
CA LEU A 63 -25.98 -61.81 17.43
C LEU A 63 -25.77 -60.77 16.33
N TYR A 64 -26.82 -60.16 15.83
CA TYR A 64 -26.74 -59.11 14.85
C TYR A 64 -26.02 -57.85 15.41
N LEU A 65 -26.43 -57.39 16.61
CA LEU A 65 -25.79 -56.23 17.26
C LEU A 65 -24.34 -56.51 17.55
N ALA A 66 -23.98 -57.69 18.08
CA ALA A 66 -22.59 -58.07 18.31
C ALA A 66 -21.77 -58.08 17.01
N THR A 67 -22.37 -58.62 15.91
CA THR A 67 -21.69 -58.65 14.60
C THR A 67 -21.49 -57.24 14.03
N VAL A 68 -22.51 -56.37 14.12
CA VAL A 68 -22.40 -54.99 13.66
C VAL A 68 -21.36 -54.23 14.47
N THR A 69 -21.40 -54.33 15.80
CA THR A 69 -20.42 -53.70 16.69
C THR A 69 -19.00 -54.17 16.37
N HIS A 70 -18.79 -55.47 16.18
CA HIS A 70 -17.48 -56.03 15.81
C HIS A 70 -17.03 -55.52 14.43
N ARG A 71 -17.92 -55.48 13.44
CA ARG A 71 -17.60 -54.98 12.09
C ARG A 71 -17.28 -53.48 12.10
N VAL A 72 -18.03 -52.65 12.86
CA VAL A 72 -17.74 -51.23 13.03
C VAL A 72 -16.40 -51.00 13.72
N LYS A 73 -16.14 -51.75 14.80
CA LYS A 73 -14.86 -51.67 15.51
C LYS A 73 -13.69 -52.07 14.62
N LYS A 74 -13.78 -53.21 13.92
CA LYS A 74 -12.75 -53.70 13.00
C LYS A 74 -12.53 -52.78 11.81
N ALA A 75 -13.62 -52.21 11.22
CA ALA A 75 -13.53 -51.22 10.16
C ALA A 75 -12.88 -49.93 10.68
N GLY A 76 -13.23 -49.46 11.88
CA GLY A 76 -12.61 -48.31 12.52
C GLY A 76 -11.11 -48.52 12.75
N GLU A 77 -10.71 -49.65 13.28
CA GLU A 77 -9.29 -49.99 13.50
C GLU A 77 -8.50 -50.06 12.18
N GLY A 78 -9.08 -50.64 11.13
CA GLY A 78 -8.45 -50.70 9.80
C GLY A 78 -8.32 -49.29 9.17
N VAL A 79 -9.37 -48.48 9.20
CA VAL A 79 -9.36 -47.12 8.68
C VAL A 79 -8.34 -46.25 9.41
N ILE A 80 -8.33 -46.30 10.75
CA ILE A 80 -7.38 -45.51 11.55
C ILE A 80 -5.93 -45.92 11.25
N SER A 81 -5.67 -47.20 10.94
CA SER A 81 -4.34 -47.69 10.60
C SER A 81 -3.87 -47.31 9.21
N GLU A 82 -4.78 -47.13 8.24
CA GLU A 82 -4.49 -46.84 6.84
C GLU A 82 -4.59 -45.32 6.50
N LEU A 83 -5.16 -44.52 7.41
CA LEU A 83 -5.27 -43.07 7.18
C LEU A 83 -3.88 -42.40 7.14
N PRO A 84 -3.59 -41.55 6.15
CA PRO A 84 -2.34 -40.80 6.08
C PRO A 84 -2.36 -39.56 7.03
N ILE A 85 -2.86 -39.79 8.24
CA ILE A 85 -3.01 -38.77 9.30
C ILE A 85 -2.47 -39.38 10.59
N GLY A 86 -1.56 -38.68 11.27
CA GLY A 86 -1.07 -39.06 12.59
C GLY A 86 -2.14 -38.77 13.64
N ILE A 87 -2.41 -39.75 14.47
CA ILE A 87 -3.33 -39.61 15.60
C ILE A 87 -2.59 -40.00 16.89
N LEU A 88 -2.63 -39.08 17.87
CA LEU A 88 -1.96 -39.24 19.16
C LEU A 88 -2.92 -38.88 20.29
N LEU A 89 -3.02 -39.78 21.26
CA LEU A 89 -3.77 -39.60 22.52
C LEU A 89 -2.77 -39.37 23.66
N TYR A 90 -3.03 -38.39 24.52
CA TYR A 90 -2.21 -38.09 25.70
C TYR A 90 -3.09 -37.89 26.95
N ASN A 91 -2.51 -38.13 28.14
CA ASN A 91 -3.21 -37.99 29.43
C ASN A 91 -3.06 -36.57 30.03
N GLU A 92 -3.57 -36.37 31.25
CA GLU A 92 -3.50 -35.09 31.99
C GLU A 92 -2.07 -34.61 32.24
N GLU A 93 -1.15 -35.54 32.41
CA GLU A 93 0.27 -35.29 32.64
C GLU A 93 1.05 -35.07 31.33
N LYS A 94 0.33 -35.00 30.19
CA LYS A 94 0.90 -34.90 28.84
C LYS A 94 1.78 -36.08 28.43
N VAL A 95 1.55 -37.27 29.03
CA VAL A 95 2.21 -38.51 28.61
C VAL A 95 1.42 -39.14 27.47
N ILE A 96 2.10 -39.59 26.42
CA ILE A 96 1.52 -40.24 25.25
C ILE A 96 1.00 -41.61 25.64
N GLU A 97 -0.31 -41.86 25.51
CA GLU A 97 -0.96 -43.12 25.83
C GLU A 97 -1.17 -44.01 24.61
N TRP A 98 -1.40 -43.41 23.45
CA TRP A 98 -1.64 -44.16 22.23
C TRP A 98 -1.29 -43.35 20.99
N VAL A 99 -0.81 -44.06 19.96
CA VAL A 99 -0.53 -43.50 18.63
C VAL A 99 -0.97 -44.51 17.56
N ASN A 100 -1.34 -44.00 16.38
CA ASN A 100 -1.57 -44.87 15.24
C ASN A 100 -0.25 -45.15 14.47
N PRO A 101 -0.21 -46.12 13.54
CA PRO A 101 1.00 -46.49 12.81
C PRO A 101 1.67 -45.33 12.07
N PHE A 102 0.90 -44.34 11.57
CA PHE A 102 1.45 -43.15 10.92
C PHE A 102 2.37 -42.35 11.87
N MET A 103 1.98 -42.16 13.12
CA MET A 103 2.81 -41.48 14.12
C MET A 103 4.11 -42.22 14.39
N THR A 104 4.07 -43.56 14.41
CA THR A 104 5.26 -44.40 14.60
C THR A 104 6.24 -44.21 13.43
N HIS A 105 5.75 -44.23 12.18
CA HIS A 105 6.59 -43.95 11.02
C HIS A 105 7.12 -42.51 11.00
N MET A 106 6.31 -41.53 11.37
CA MET A 106 6.70 -40.11 11.48
C MET A 106 7.86 -39.92 12.46
N SER A 107 7.89 -40.66 13.57
CA SER A 107 8.94 -40.58 14.58
C SER A 107 10.19 -41.42 14.27
N GLY A 108 10.24 -42.10 13.13
CA GLY A 108 11.34 -42.99 12.77
C GLY A 108 11.34 -44.30 13.54
N ASP A 109 10.17 -44.89 13.78
CA ASP A 109 9.92 -46.11 14.52
C ASP A 109 10.37 -46.10 16.01
N GLU A 110 10.57 -44.91 16.58
CA GLU A 110 10.78 -44.75 18.01
C GLU A 110 9.50 -45.07 18.83
N LEU A 111 9.68 -45.73 19.98
CA LEU A 111 8.58 -45.97 20.90
C LEU A 111 8.12 -44.66 21.54
N LEU A 112 6.99 -44.13 21.10
CA LEU A 112 6.41 -42.85 21.57
C LEU A 112 5.58 -43.02 22.84
N ILE A 113 4.94 -44.18 23.00
CA ILE A 113 4.04 -44.48 24.13
C ILE A 113 4.82 -44.44 25.45
N GLY A 114 4.30 -43.71 26.42
CA GLY A 114 4.90 -43.51 27.73
C GLY A 114 5.90 -42.34 27.82
N LYS A 115 6.27 -41.72 26.70
CA LYS A 115 7.10 -40.49 26.70
C LYS A 115 6.23 -39.25 26.90
N ASN A 116 6.84 -38.19 27.44
CA ASN A 116 6.16 -36.91 27.57
C ASN A 116 6.04 -36.21 26.19
N LEU A 117 4.84 -35.72 25.88
CA LEU A 117 4.53 -35.05 24.62
C LEU A 117 5.47 -33.86 24.33
N GLN A 118 5.87 -33.10 25.35
CA GLN A 118 6.73 -31.94 25.24
C GLN A 118 8.20 -32.31 24.98
N GLU A 119 8.63 -33.48 25.43
CA GLU A 119 9.98 -34.00 25.15
C GLU A 119 10.09 -34.49 23.71
N VAL A 120 9.07 -35.18 23.22
CA VAL A 120 9.04 -35.70 21.83
C VAL A 120 8.80 -34.60 20.82
N PHE A 121 7.91 -33.64 21.12
CA PHE A 121 7.49 -32.56 20.23
C PHE A 121 7.65 -31.20 20.91
N PRO A 122 8.88 -30.70 21.11
CA PRO A 122 9.13 -29.43 21.82
C PRO A 122 8.41 -28.22 21.20
N GLY A 123 8.23 -28.22 19.85
CA GLY A 123 7.53 -27.14 19.12
C GLY A 123 6.05 -27.02 19.41
N LEU A 124 5.42 -27.98 20.10
CA LEU A 124 4.02 -27.91 20.54
C LEU A 124 3.86 -27.26 21.92
N ASN A 125 4.97 -26.97 22.60
CA ASN A 125 4.97 -26.45 23.98
C ASN A 125 4.28 -25.07 24.03
N GLY A 126 3.31 -24.91 24.94
CA GLY A 126 2.54 -23.67 25.08
C GLY A 126 1.52 -23.38 23.97
N LYS A 127 1.38 -24.26 22.95
CA LYS A 127 0.47 -24.04 21.80
C LYS A 127 -0.76 -24.94 21.79
N LEU A 128 -0.89 -25.86 22.76
CA LEU A 128 -2.01 -26.80 22.81
C LEU A 128 -3.39 -26.17 23.06
N GLU A 129 -3.45 -24.89 23.36
CA GLU A 129 -4.70 -24.12 23.45
C GLU A 129 -5.23 -23.66 22.08
N GLN A 130 -4.40 -23.67 21.06
CA GLN A 130 -4.77 -23.31 19.70
C GLN A 130 -5.48 -24.49 19.03
N LYS A 131 -6.61 -24.23 18.36
CA LYS A 131 -7.35 -25.29 17.64
C LYS A 131 -6.56 -25.90 16.48
N ARG A 132 -5.73 -25.10 15.81
CA ARG A 132 -4.85 -25.53 14.70
C ARG A 132 -3.51 -24.81 14.82
N LEU A 133 -2.44 -25.49 14.51
CA LEU A 133 -1.11 -24.94 14.47
C LEU A 133 -0.24 -25.66 13.42
N GLU A 134 0.75 -24.96 12.90
CA GLU A 134 1.77 -25.56 12.05
C GLU A 134 2.97 -25.97 12.93
N PHE A 135 3.50 -27.15 12.63
CA PHE A 135 4.59 -27.75 13.38
C PHE A 135 5.59 -28.41 12.41
N THR A 136 6.86 -28.08 12.56
CA THR A 136 7.93 -28.70 11.76
C THR A 136 8.61 -29.80 12.57
N TYR A 137 8.72 -30.98 11.97
CA TYR A 137 9.38 -32.13 12.59
C TYR A 137 10.10 -32.96 11.52
N ASN A 138 11.39 -33.26 11.75
CA ASN A 138 12.24 -34.00 10.80
C ASN A 138 12.15 -33.47 9.36
N GLU A 139 12.35 -32.15 9.19
CA GLU A 139 12.31 -31.44 7.89
C GLU A 139 10.95 -31.43 7.17
N ARG A 140 9.92 -32.03 7.77
CA ARG A 140 8.54 -32.01 7.26
C ARG A 140 7.66 -31.06 8.05
N VAL A 141 6.67 -30.47 7.38
CA VAL A 141 5.70 -29.55 7.97
C VAL A 141 4.37 -30.26 8.15
N TYR A 142 3.88 -30.24 9.38
CA TYR A 142 2.59 -30.84 9.74
C TYR A 142 1.60 -29.75 10.19
N GLU A 143 0.35 -29.86 9.73
CA GLU A 143 -0.77 -29.17 10.36
C GLU A 143 -1.24 -30.03 11.54
N VAL A 144 -1.24 -29.46 12.74
CA VAL A 144 -1.69 -30.15 13.95
C VAL A 144 -3.03 -29.57 14.39
N LEU A 145 -4.07 -30.43 14.36
CA LEU A 145 -5.39 -30.10 14.89
C LEU A 145 -5.45 -30.62 16.35
N VAL A 146 -5.71 -29.71 17.29
CA VAL A 146 -5.79 -29.98 18.70
C VAL A 146 -7.24 -30.14 19.16
N ARG A 147 -7.56 -31.27 19.77
CA ARG A 147 -8.82 -31.54 20.46
C ARG A 147 -8.52 -31.65 21.95
N ALA A 148 -8.50 -30.54 22.64
CA ALA A 148 -8.05 -30.45 24.02
C ALA A 148 -8.98 -31.22 24.98
N GLU A 149 -10.30 -31.21 24.75
CA GLU A 149 -11.28 -31.91 25.57
C GLU A 149 -11.10 -33.44 25.50
N GLU A 150 -10.83 -33.96 24.30
CA GLU A 150 -10.59 -35.38 24.07
C GLU A 150 -9.10 -35.75 24.25
N ARG A 151 -8.22 -34.79 24.48
CA ARG A 151 -6.76 -34.96 24.57
C ARG A 151 -6.16 -35.67 23.36
N LEU A 152 -6.69 -35.31 22.16
CA LEU A 152 -6.31 -35.87 20.87
C LEU A 152 -5.59 -34.85 20.03
N LEU A 153 -4.53 -35.27 19.34
CA LEU A 153 -3.83 -34.51 18.32
C LEU A 153 -3.92 -35.24 16.98
N TYR A 154 -4.22 -34.51 15.93
CA TYR A 154 -4.21 -34.99 14.55
C TYR A 154 -3.10 -34.29 13.78
N PHE A 155 -2.18 -35.05 13.19
CA PHE A 155 -1.06 -34.54 12.39
C PHE A 155 -1.31 -34.84 10.93
N THR A 156 -1.42 -33.82 10.12
CA THR A 156 -1.53 -33.94 8.66
C THR A 156 -0.24 -33.42 8.04
N ASP A 157 0.44 -34.25 7.25
CA ASP A 157 1.63 -33.83 6.51
C ASP A 157 1.19 -32.85 5.40
N ILE A 158 1.68 -31.61 5.47
CA ILE A 158 1.41 -30.55 4.51
C ILE A 158 2.68 -30.11 3.78
N SER A 159 3.76 -30.89 3.88
CA SER A 159 5.07 -30.53 3.30
C SER A 159 4.98 -30.31 1.81
N ASP A 160 4.40 -31.25 1.07
CA ASP A 160 4.25 -31.15 -0.39
C ASP A 160 3.38 -29.96 -0.79
N PHE A 161 2.31 -29.68 -0.01
CA PHE A 161 1.45 -28.52 -0.23
C PHE A 161 2.20 -27.20 0.00
N LYS A 162 3.01 -27.14 1.06
CA LYS A 162 3.84 -25.97 1.37
C LYS A 162 4.91 -25.75 0.30
N GLU A 163 5.58 -26.83 -0.12
CA GLU A 163 6.58 -26.76 -1.20
C GLU A 163 5.97 -26.31 -2.53
N LEU A 164 4.83 -26.91 -2.89
CA LEU A 164 4.11 -26.54 -4.11
C LEU A 164 3.63 -25.07 -4.06
N THR A 165 3.12 -24.64 -2.90
CA THR A 165 2.70 -23.25 -2.71
C THR A 165 3.88 -22.29 -2.80
N ALA A 166 5.00 -22.61 -2.18
CA ALA A 166 6.22 -21.81 -2.26
C ALA A 166 6.76 -21.76 -3.70
N LYS A 167 6.76 -22.90 -4.38
CA LYS A 167 7.16 -22.99 -5.81
C LYS A 167 6.23 -22.15 -6.69
N TYR A 168 4.91 -22.27 -6.50
CA TYR A 168 3.93 -21.47 -7.24
C TYR A 168 4.15 -19.97 -7.05
N HIS A 169 4.49 -19.52 -5.85
CA HIS A 169 4.76 -18.10 -5.59
C HIS A 169 6.08 -17.64 -6.22
N ARG A 170 7.11 -18.48 -6.24
CA ARG A 170 8.42 -18.14 -6.86
C ARG A 170 8.35 -18.11 -8.39
N GLU A 171 7.59 -19.02 -9.01
CA GLU A 171 7.45 -19.14 -10.47
C GLU A 171 6.38 -18.17 -11.04
N LYS A 172 5.67 -17.41 -10.20
CA LYS A 172 4.69 -16.45 -10.67
C LYS A 172 5.34 -15.41 -11.58
N ALA A 173 4.71 -15.15 -12.73
CA ALA A 173 5.22 -14.18 -13.68
C ALA A 173 5.20 -12.76 -13.12
N ALA A 174 6.27 -12.01 -13.38
CA ALA A 174 6.37 -10.56 -13.28
C ALA A 174 6.73 -10.00 -14.65
N LEU A 175 6.13 -8.85 -14.99
CA LEU A 175 6.35 -8.17 -16.25
C LEU A 175 6.93 -6.78 -15.99
N ALA A 176 7.99 -6.43 -16.72
CA ALA A 176 8.57 -5.10 -16.66
C ALA A 176 8.62 -4.45 -18.04
N ILE A 177 8.46 -3.13 -18.06
CA ILE A 177 8.72 -2.28 -19.21
C ILE A 177 9.91 -1.39 -18.84
N ILE A 178 10.98 -1.46 -19.63
CA ILE A 178 12.19 -0.67 -19.46
C ILE A 178 12.20 0.39 -20.54
N HIS A 179 12.33 1.66 -20.16
CA HIS A 179 12.39 2.80 -21.05
C HIS A 179 13.76 3.47 -20.97
N LEU A 180 14.34 3.78 -22.14
CA LEU A 180 15.55 4.61 -22.25
C LEU A 180 15.15 6.09 -22.19
N ASP A 181 15.51 6.74 -21.11
CA ASP A 181 15.22 8.16 -20.94
C ASP A 181 16.15 9.02 -21.81
N ASN A 182 15.70 10.20 -22.21
CA ASN A 182 16.48 11.25 -22.89
C ASN A 182 16.99 10.88 -24.31
N LEU A 183 16.51 9.79 -24.92
CA LEU A 183 17.01 9.35 -26.22
C LEU A 183 16.69 10.37 -27.36
N ASP A 184 15.56 11.06 -27.27
CA ASP A 184 15.15 12.10 -28.23
C ASP A 184 15.95 13.38 -28.05
N GLU A 185 16.27 13.78 -26.81
CA GLU A 185 17.09 14.95 -26.51
C GLU A 185 18.53 14.75 -26.98
N ILE A 186 19.06 13.55 -26.86
CA ILE A 186 20.39 13.17 -27.37
C ILE A 186 20.43 13.33 -28.90
N GLY A 187 19.34 12.98 -29.60
CA GLY A 187 19.22 13.16 -31.05
C GLY A 187 19.33 14.61 -31.54
N GLN A 188 19.14 15.59 -30.67
CA GLN A 188 19.31 17.01 -31.00
C GLN A 188 20.75 17.52 -30.79
N VAL A 189 21.58 16.78 -30.07
CA VAL A 189 22.93 17.21 -29.65
C VAL A 189 24.03 16.37 -30.31
N MET A 190 23.71 15.13 -30.68
CA MET A 190 24.66 14.17 -31.29
C MET A 190 24.26 13.86 -32.74
N ASP A 191 25.25 13.50 -33.55
CA ASP A 191 24.99 12.97 -34.88
C ASP A 191 24.34 11.58 -34.82
N ASP A 192 23.62 11.20 -35.88
CA ASP A 192 22.83 9.95 -35.94
C ASP A 192 23.69 8.68 -35.75
N GLN A 193 24.95 8.70 -36.17
CA GLN A 193 25.86 7.55 -36.04
C GLN A 193 26.27 7.37 -34.57
N SER A 194 26.68 8.43 -33.90
CA SER A 194 27.06 8.41 -32.48
C SER A 194 25.87 8.03 -31.59
N ARG A 195 24.66 8.56 -31.90
CA ARG A 195 23.43 8.19 -31.18
C ARG A 195 23.10 6.71 -31.32
N THR A 196 23.25 6.16 -32.53
CA THR A 196 22.97 4.74 -32.80
C THR A 196 23.96 3.84 -32.07
N LEU A 197 25.24 4.18 -32.06
CA LEU A 197 26.26 3.45 -31.32
C LEU A 197 26.00 3.47 -29.82
N LEU A 198 25.67 4.62 -29.24
CA LEU A 198 25.36 4.77 -27.82
C LEU A 198 24.12 3.94 -27.43
N SER A 199 23.03 4.07 -28.20
CA SER A 199 21.79 3.30 -27.97
C SER A 199 22.02 1.79 -28.09
N THR A 200 22.87 1.34 -29.03
CA THR A 200 23.20 -0.07 -29.21
C THR A 200 24.05 -0.59 -28.04
N SER A 201 25.00 0.22 -27.57
CA SER A 201 25.83 -0.12 -26.42
C SER A 201 25.00 -0.28 -25.15
N VAL A 202 24.10 0.68 -24.87
CA VAL A 202 23.15 0.59 -23.73
C VAL A 202 22.24 -0.63 -23.86
N ALA A 203 21.71 -0.91 -25.06
CA ALA A 203 20.89 -2.09 -25.28
C ALA A 203 21.67 -3.40 -25.05
N GLY A 204 22.97 -3.42 -25.39
CA GLY A 204 23.85 -4.54 -25.08
C GLY A 204 23.97 -4.81 -23.59
N VAL A 205 24.24 -3.76 -22.80
CA VAL A 205 24.36 -3.86 -21.33
C VAL A 205 23.04 -4.34 -20.69
N ILE A 206 21.90 -3.80 -21.12
CA ILE A 206 20.58 -4.26 -20.63
C ILE A 206 20.33 -5.72 -20.97
N THR A 207 20.75 -6.17 -22.19
CA THR A 207 20.58 -7.57 -22.61
C THR A 207 21.46 -8.52 -21.81
N GLU A 208 22.70 -8.14 -21.54
CA GLU A 208 23.62 -8.92 -20.70
C GLU A 208 23.11 -9.04 -19.27
N TRP A 209 22.67 -7.93 -18.68
CA TRP A 209 22.06 -7.90 -17.36
C TRP A 209 20.80 -8.78 -17.30
N ALA A 210 19.90 -8.68 -18.27
CA ALA A 210 18.71 -9.52 -18.34
C ALA A 210 19.05 -11.02 -18.42
N THR A 211 20.04 -11.38 -19.25
CA THR A 211 20.51 -12.76 -19.39
C THR A 211 21.09 -13.29 -18.08
N LYS A 212 21.90 -12.51 -17.37
CA LYS A 212 22.48 -12.85 -16.08
C LYS A 212 21.41 -13.18 -15.01
N HIS A 213 20.28 -12.49 -15.05
CA HIS A 213 19.19 -12.69 -14.10
C HIS A 213 18.09 -13.62 -14.58
N GLY A 214 18.26 -14.30 -15.74
CA GLY A 214 17.26 -15.22 -16.30
C GLY A 214 15.99 -14.53 -16.80
N ILE A 215 16.08 -13.28 -17.23
CA ILE A 215 14.98 -12.44 -17.66
C ILE A 215 14.84 -12.54 -19.19
N TYR A 216 13.66 -12.89 -19.69
CA TYR A 216 13.35 -12.76 -21.10
C TYR A 216 13.19 -11.29 -21.46
N LEU A 217 14.01 -10.79 -22.40
CA LEU A 217 14.01 -9.40 -22.84
C LEU A 217 13.69 -9.30 -24.33
N ARG A 218 12.78 -8.38 -24.68
CA ARG A 218 12.46 -8.08 -26.08
C ARG A 218 12.35 -6.58 -26.29
N ARG A 219 13.08 -6.03 -27.26
CA ARG A 219 12.94 -4.65 -27.68
C ARG A 219 11.64 -4.46 -28.45
N ILE A 220 10.79 -3.49 -28.06
CA ILE A 220 9.51 -3.18 -28.70
C ILE A 220 9.67 -1.97 -29.64
N THR A 221 10.31 -0.91 -29.14
CA THR A 221 10.58 0.33 -29.88
C THR A 221 12.05 0.71 -29.72
N ALA A 222 12.48 1.81 -30.33
CA ALA A 222 13.85 2.28 -30.21
C ALA A 222 14.26 2.57 -28.76
N ASP A 223 13.30 2.95 -27.93
CA ASP A 223 13.44 3.43 -26.55
C ASP A 223 12.84 2.48 -25.50
N LYS A 224 12.14 1.39 -25.92
CA LYS A 224 11.42 0.53 -24.97
C LYS A 224 11.73 -0.95 -25.13
N PHE A 225 11.86 -1.63 -23.99
CA PHE A 225 11.99 -3.08 -23.89
C PHE A 225 10.87 -3.65 -23.02
N LEU A 226 10.40 -4.84 -23.39
CA LEU A 226 9.55 -5.68 -22.55
C LEU A 226 10.42 -6.75 -21.91
N ALA A 227 10.30 -6.90 -20.61
CA ALA A 227 10.96 -7.94 -19.83
C ALA A 227 9.93 -8.82 -19.13
N LEU A 228 10.09 -10.14 -19.25
CA LEU A 228 9.29 -11.13 -18.55
C LEU A 228 10.21 -11.96 -17.66
N MET A 229 9.84 -12.14 -16.41
CA MET A 229 10.64 -12.83 -15.41
C MET A 229 9.77 -13.57 -14.41
N GLU A 230 10.36 -14.50 -13.68
CA GLU A 230 9.75 -15.12 -12.52
C GLU A 230 9.83 -14.19 -11.29
N ARG A 231 8.96 -14.42 -10.33
CA ARG A 231 8.95 -13.65 -9.07
C ARG A 231 10.30 -13.74 -8.33
N GLU A 232 10.95 -14.89 -8.35
CA GLU A 232 12.26 -15.08 -7.73
C GLU A 232 13.35 -14.17 -8.35
N ALA A 233 13.29 -13.97 -9.68
CA ALA A 233 14.20 -13.05 -10.36
C ALA A 233 13.90 -11.59 -9.93
N LEU A 234 12.63 -11.21 -9.84
CA LEU A 234 12.24 -9.89 -9.37
C LEU A 234 12.73 -9.63 -7.93
N ASP A 235 12.60 -10.61 -7.02
CA ASP A 235 13.07 -10.48 -5.64
C ASP A 235 14.58 -10.19 -5.59
N LYS A 236 15.37 -10.87 -6.44
CA LYS A 236 16.82 -10.60 -6.58
C LYS A 236 17.11 -9.20 -7.11
N LEU A 237 16.28 -8.69 -8.04
CA LEU A 237 16.42 -7.32 -8.54
C LEU A 237 16.08 -6.28 -7.46
N GLU A 238 15.10 -6.56 -6.60
CA GLU A 238 14.78 -5.70 -5.46
C GLU A 238 15.93 -5.67 -4.44
N GLU A 239 16.56 -6.83 -4.15
CA GLU A 239 17.74 -6.93 -3.27
C GLU A 239 18.93 -6.11 -3.80
N THR A 240 19.22 -6.19 -5.11
CA THR A 240 20.28 -5.39 -5.75
C THR A 240 19.85 -3.95 -6.04
N ARG A 241 18.62 -3.58 -5.65
CA ARG A 241 18.03 -2.25 -5.87
C ARG A 241 18.05 -1.80 -7.33
N PHE A 242 17.88 -2.75 -8.26
CA PHE A 242 17.96 -2.50 -9.70
C PHE A 242 19.28 -1.84 -10.11
N ASP A 243 20.40 -2.48 -9.81
CA ASP A 243 21.77 -2.02 -10.09
C ASP A 243 22.02 -1.56 -11.54
N ILE A 244 21.26 -2.09 -12.49
CA ILE A 244 21.29 -1.68 -13.91
C ILE A 244 21.06 -0.17 -14.10
N LEU A 245 20.31 0.48 -13.21
CA LEU A 245 20.08 1.93 -13.25
C LEU A 245 21.40 2.69 -13.08
N ASP A 246 22.20 2.27 -12.09
CA ASP A 246 23.49 2.88 -11.82
C ASP A 246 24.49 2.56 -12.93
N VAL A 247 24.55 1.32 -13.41
CA VAL A 247 25.45 0.89 -14.50
C VAL A 247 25.25 1.71 -15.77
N VAL A 248 23.99 1.89 -16.21
CA VAL A 248 23.71 2.65 -17.44
C VAL A 248 24.00 4.14 -17.25
N ARG A 249 23.71 4.69 -16.09
CA ARG A 249 23.99 6.09 -15.75
C ARG A 249 25.49 6.36 -15.78
N GLU A 250 26.28 5.53 -15.13
CA GLU A 250 27.75 5.66 -15.08
C GLU A 250 28.38 5.52 -16.46
N MET A 251 27.94 4.52 -17.24
CA MET A 251 28.43 4.30 -18.60
C MET A 251 28.20 5.51 -19.53
N THR A 252 27.17 6.29 -19.27
CA THR A 252 26.78 7.42 -20.11
C THR A 252 27.06 8.78 -19.50
N ALA A 253 27.71 8.84 -18.32
CA ALA A 253 27.94 10.05 -17.54
C ALA A 253 28.78 11.12 -18.28
N ASP A 254 29.72 10.69 -19.14
CA ASP A 254 30.58 11.60 -19.90
C ASP A 254 29.86 12.29 -21.08
N ASN A 255 28.64 11.86 -21.41
CA ASN A 255 27.87 12.53 -22.46
C ASN A 255 27.22 13.82 -21.93
N LYS A 256 27.07 14.83 -22.78
CA LYS A 256 26.40 16.10 -22.43
C LYS A 256 25.00 15.86 -21.83
N ILE A 257 24.31 14.84 -22.32
CA ILE A 257 23.03 14.35 -21.81
C ILE A 257 23.21 12.84 -21.58
N PRO A 258 23.25 12.35 -20.34
CA PRO A 258 23.35 10.93 -20.05
C PRO A 258 22.04 10.21 -20.40
N ILE A 259 22.14 8.93 -20.83
CA ILE A 259 20.99 8.02 -20.88
C ILE A 259 20.75 7.51 -19.48
N THR A 260 19.50 7.54 -19.03
CA THR A 260 19.05 6.87 -17.82
C THR A 260 17.95 5.87 -18.15
N LEU A 261 17.58 5.03 -17.19
CA LEU A 261 16.53 4.05 -17.37
C LEU A 261 15.34 4.35 -16.45
N SER A 262 14.15 4.25 -17.01
CA SER A 262 12.91 4.17 -16.23
C SER A 262 12.32 2.78 -16.38
N ILE A 263 12.05 2.09 -15.26
CA ILE A 263 11.55 0.72 -15.25
C ILE A 263 10.22 0.69 -14.50
N GLY A 264 9.18 0.18 -15.17
CA GLY A 264 7.90 -0.10 -14.53
C GLY A 264 7.66 -1.60 -14.43
N VAL A 265 7.44 -2.12 -13.22
CA VAL A 265 7.23 -3.55 -12.96
C VAL A 265 5.84 -3.78 -12.38
N GLY A 266 5.15 -4.81 -12.90
CA GLY A 266 3.94 -5.37 -12.35
C GLY A 266 4.15 -6.81 -11.90
N ALA A 267 3.65 -7.17 -10.72
CA ALA A 267 3.72 -8.53 -10.19
C ALA A 267 2.49 -8.86 -9.31
N ALA A 268 2.25 -10.15 -9.08
CA ALA A 268 1.14 -10.67 -8.28
C ALA A 268 -0.27 -10.28 -8.80
N ALA A 269 -0.41 -10.10 -10.10
CA ALA A 269 -1.69 -9.90 -10.77
C ALA A 269 -2.44 -11.22 -10.99
N SER A 270 -3.76 -11.12 -11.20
CA SER A 270 -4.62 -12.27 -11.47
C SER A 270 -4.61 -12.68 -12.95
N THR A 271 -4.32 -11.74 -13.85
CA THR A 271 -4.28 -11.94 -15.30
C THR A 271 -3.06 -11.27 -15.92
N TYR A 272 -2.65 -11.73 -17.11
CA TYR A 272 -1.57 -11.08 -17.86
C TYR A 272 -1.93 -9.67 -18.35
N ILE A 273 -3.23 -9.39 -18.57
CA ILE A 273 -3.70 -8.05 -18.93
C ILE A 273 -3.46 -7.09 -17.77
N GLU A 274 -3.88 -7.47 -16.57
CA GLU A 274 -3.66 -6.70 -15.35
C GLU A 274 -2.16 -6.51 -15.08
N LEU A 275 -1.36 -7.58 -15.29
CA LEU A 275 0.10 -7.53 -15.14
C LEU A 275 0.72 -6.47 -16.06
N GLY A 276 0.31 -6.43 -17.33
CA GLY A 276 0.75 -5.43 -18.29
C GLY A 276 0.31 -4.00 -17.93
N GLN A 277 -0.93 -3.84 -17.46
CA GLN A 277 -1.43 -2.54 -16.98
C GLN A 277 -0.67 -2.05 -15.76
N MET A 278 -0.37 -2.93 -14.80
CA MET A 278 0.44 -2.60 -13.63
C MET A 278 1.85 -2.16 -14.03
N ALA A 279 2.50 -2.87 -14.95
CA ALA A 279 3.83 -2.52 -15.44
C ALA A 279 3.84 -1.16 -16.17
N GLN A 280 2.84 -0.91 -17.03
CA GLN A 280 2.72 0.37 -17.74
C GLN A 280 2.44 1.52 -16.76
N SER A 281 1.49 1.36 -15.84
CA SER A 281 1.20 2.36 -14.81
C SER A 281 2.41 2.65 -13.93
N SER A 282 3.18 1.63 -13.55
CA SER A 282 4.41 1.79 -12.78
C SER A 282 5.47 2.56 -13.57
N LEU A 283 5.62 2.28 -14.87
CA LEU A 283 6.52 3.04 -15.75
C LEU A 283 6.10 4.51 -15.86
N ASP A 284 4.80 4.77 -16.05
CA ASP A 284 4.28 6.14 -16.14
C ASP A 284 4.54 6.92 -14.85
N ILE A 285 4.43 6.25 -13.70
CA ILE A 285 4.77 6.84 -12.40
C ILE A 285 6.27 7.10 -12.31
N ALA A 286 7.13 6.15 -12.71
CA ALA A 286 8.58 6.34 -12.71
C ALA A 286 9.01 7.52 -13.58
N LEU A 287 8.47 7.61 -14.79
CA LEU A 287 8.69 8.72 -15.71
C LEU A 287 8.15 10.05 -15.15
N GLY A 288 6.92 10.04 -14.60
CA GLY A 288 6.30 11.21 -13.98
C GLY A 288 7.01 11.69 -12.70
N ARG A 289 7.84 10.84 -12.07
CA ARG A 289 8.71 11.19 -10.94
C ARG A 289 10.09 11.71 -11.37
N GLY A 290 10.31 11.75 -12.69
CA GLY A 290 11.52 12.28 -13.27
C GLY A 290 12.44 11.27 -13.94
N GLY A 291 12.04 10.03 -14.05
CA GLY A 291 12.87 8.98 -14.64
C GLY A 291 14.00 8.51 -13.73
N ASP A 292 14.95 7.76 -14.31
CA ASP A 292 16.13 7.21 -13.61
C ASP A 292 15.79 6.37 -12.38
N GLN A 293 14.71 5.59 -12.46
CA GLN A 293 14.23 4.79 -11.34
C GLN A 293 13.39 3.58 -11.79
N ALA A 294 13.32 2.58 -10.93
CA ALA A 294 12.37 1.49 -11.06
C ALA A 294 11.19 1.70 -10.10
N ALA A 295 9.97 1.56 -10.61
CA ALA A 295 8.73 1.49 -9.83
C ALA A 295 8.18 0.07 -9.92
N VAL A 296 8.03 -0.59 -8.78
CA VAL A 296 7.61 -1.99 -8.67
C VAL A 296 6.27 -2.05 -7.95
N LYS A 297 5.23 -2.52 -8.65
CA LYS A 297 3.89 -2.73 -8.11
C LYS A 297 3.61 -4.21 -7.88
N ILE A 298 3.41 -4.60 -6.62
CA ILE A 298 3.10 -5.97 -6.22
C ILE A 298 1.74 -5.96 -5.52
N GLY A 299 0.71 -6.42 -6.22
CA GLY A 299 -0.66 -6.22 -5.75
C GLY A 299 -0.96 -4.72 -5.57
N ASN A 300 -1.24 -4.31 -4.33
CA ASN A 300 -1.53 -2.90 -4.01
C ASN A 300 -0.31 -2.11 -3.49
N LYS A 301 0.85 -2.75 -3.34
CA LYS A 301 2.05 -2.08 -2.83
C LYS A 301 2.92 -1.59 -3.98
N LEU A 302 3.26 -0.31 -3.98
CA LEU A 302 4.19 0.32 -4.92
C LEU A 302 5.47 0.70 -4.20
N THR A 303 6.62 0.26 -4.74
CA THR A 303 7.96 0.51 -4.19
C THR A 303 8.84 1.14 -5.26
N PHE A 304 9.78 2.00 -4.86
CA PHE A 304 10.68 2.70 -5.77
C PHE A 304 12.14 2.40 -5.47
N PHE A 305 12.96 2.28 -6.53
CA PHE A 305 14.40 2.06 -6.47
C PHE A 305 15.09 3.04 -7.42
N GLY A 306 16.25 3.59 -7.05
CA GLY A 306 16.97 4.59 -7.85
C GLY A 306 16.51 6.03 -7.56
N GLY A 307 16.48 6.88 -8.60
CA GLY A 307 16.11 8.29 -8.47
C GLY A 307 17.23 9.16 -7.88
N LYS A 308 18.50 8.78 -8.09
CA LYS A 308 19.69 9.47 -7.58
C LYS A 308 20.17 10.59 -8.50
N SER A 309 19.75 10.62 -9.78
CA SER A 309 20.21 11.66 -10.69
C SER A 309 19.61 13.00 -10.32
N ASN A 310 20.44 14.02 -10.27
CA ASN A 310 20.00 15.40 -10.44
C ASN A 310 19.50 15.50 -11.87
N ALA A 311 18.20 15.47 -12.02
CA ALA A 311 17.56 15.43 -13.32
C ALA A 311 18.03 16.57 -14.21
N VAL A 312 18.39 16.23 -15.44
CA VAL A 312 18.75 17.21 -16.45
C VAL A 312 17.50 18.03 -16.76
N GLU A 313 17.61 19.34 -16.60
CA GLU A 313 16.55 20.28 -16.95
C GLU A 313 16.16 20.10 -18.43
N LYS A 314 14.99 19.51 -18.67
CA LYS A 314 14.47 19.34 -20.05
C LYS A 314 14.16 20.72 -20.63
N ARG A 315 14.96 21.17 -21.61
CA ARG A 315 14.72 22.41 -22.35
C ARG A 315 13.50 22.27 -23.26
N THR A 316 12.30 22.38 -22.73
CA THR A 316 11.08 22.21 -23.53
C THR A 316 10.20 23.48 -23.57
N ARG A 317 10.75 24.61 -24.00
CA ARG A 317 9.93 25.76 -24.39
C ARG A 317 8.84 25.39 -25.42
N VAL A 318 9.11 24.39 -26.26
CA VAL A 318 8.12 23.84 -27.20
C VAL A 318 6.94 23.21 -26.45
N ARG A 319 7.19 22.41 -25.41
CA ARG A 319 6.12 21.78 -24.61
C ARG A 319 5.29 22.84 -23.88
N ALA A 320 5.91 23.81 -23.21
CA ALA A 320 5.21 24.92 -22.55
C ALA A 320 4.31 25.66 -23.51
N ARG A 321 4.80 25.94 -24.74
CA ARG A 321 4.01 26.59 -25.79
C ARG A 321 2.81 25.76 -26.23
N VAL A 322 3.00 24.46 -26.47
CA VAL A 322 1.90 23.55 -26.86
C VAL A 322 0.85 23.47 -25.76
N ILE A 323 1.25 23.31 -24.51
CA ILE A 323 0.36 23.28 -23.35
C ILE A 323 -0.37 24.62 -23.20
N ALA A 324 0.32 25.75 -23.36
CA ALA A 324 -0.30 27.07 -23.28
C ALA A 324 -1.38 27.27 -24.33
N HIS A 325 -1.16 26.80 -25.57
CA HIS A 325 -2.16 26.85 -26.63
C HIS A 325 -3.35 25.93 -26.31
N ALA A 326 -3.10 24.68 -25.85
CA ALA A 326 -4.18 23.79 -25.47
C ALA A 326 -5.00 24.35 -24.30
N LEU A 327 -4.35 24.94 -23.30
CA LEU A 327 -5.03 25.59 -22.16
C LEU A 327 -5.89 26.77 -22.67
N ARG A 328 -5.37 27.61 -23.59
CA ARG A 328 -6.11 28.70 -24.21
C ARG A 328 -7.37 28.21 -24.92
N ASP A 329 -7.26 27.14 -25.70
CA ASP A 329 -8.39 26.59 -26.44
C ASP A 329 -9.47 26.06 -25.47
N LEU A 330 -9.09 25.36 -24.38
CA LEU A 330 -10.00 24.93 -23.30
C LEU A 330 -10.66 26.13 -22.59
N ILE A 331 -9.93 27.22 -22.32
CA ILE A 331 -10.47 28.48 -21.74
C ILE A 331 -11.52 29.07 -22.67
N HIS A 332 -11.27 29.12 -23.98
CA HIS A 332 -12.23 29.66 -24.95
C HIS A 332 -13.54 28.86 -25.01
N GLU A 333 -13.46 27.52 -24.90
CA GLU A 333 -14.62 26.66 -24.90
C GLU A 333 -15.40 26.66 -23.57
N ALA A 334 -14.76 27.04 -22.48
CA ALA A 334 -15.37 27.10 -21.18
C ALA A 334 -16.35 28.26 -21.03
N GLU A 335 -17.39 28.08 -20.23
CA GLU A 335 -18.28 29.13 -19.79
C GLU A 335 -17.57 30.08 -18.80
N HIS A 336 -16.93 29.47 -17.82
CA HIS A 336 -16.05 30.09 -16.83
C HIS A 336 -15.03 29.07 -16.33
N VAL A 337 -14.03 29.54 -15.59
CA VAL A 337 -12.96 28.70 -15.04
C VAL A 337 -13.01 28.72 -13.52
N ILE A 338 -12.88 27.56 -12.91
CA ILE A 338 -12.67 27.42 -11.46
C ILE A 338 -11.24 26.94 -11.26
N VAL A 339 -10.50 27.62 -10.38
CA VAL A 339 -9.11 27.27 -10.03
C VAL A 339 -9.08 26.82 -8.58
N MET A 340 -8.45 25.69 -8.30
CA MET A 340 -8.24 25.23 -6.93
C MET A 340 -6.84 24.68 -6.74
N GLY A 341 -6.27 24.91 -5.55
CA GLY A 341 -5.02 24.30 -5.11
C GLY A 341 -5.25 23.18 -4.10
N HIS A 342 -4.23 22.93 -3.28
CA HIS A 342 -4.31 21.96 -2.18
C HIS A 342 -4.96 22.56 -0.91
N LYS A 343 -5.41 21.69 0.03
CA LYS A 343 -6.19 22.05 1.24
C LYS A 343 -5.54 23.09 2.14
N GLN A 344 -4.21 23.15 2.16
CA GLN A 344 -3.45 24.12 2.95
C GLN A 344 -2.58 24.94 2.00
N PRO A 345 -3.19 25.83 1.18
CA PRO A 345 -2.48 26.55 0.15
C PRO A 345 -1.33 27.37 0.73
N ASP A 346 -0.20 27.32 0.03
CA ASP A 346 0.99 28.12 0.31
C ASP A 346 1.17 29.23 -0.74
N MET A 347 2.33 29.88 -0.72
CA MET A 347 2.61 30.98 -1.65
C MET A 347 2.67 30.52 -3.10
N ASP A 348 3.10 29.26 -3.36
CA ASP A 348 3.16 28.74 -4.72
C ASP A 348 1.77 28.43 -5.26
N SER A 349 0.95 27.77 -4.46
CA SER A 349 -0.43 27.45 -4.82
C SER A 349 -1.28 28.71 -5.10
N ILE A 350 -1.16 29.75 -4.27
CA ILE A 350 -1.88 31.03 -4.49
C ILE A 350 -1.30 31.82 -5.65
N GLY A 351 0.03 31.89 -5.76
CA GLY A 351 0.70 32.54 -6.90
C GLY A 351 0.29 31.92 -8.22
N ALA A 352 0.35 30.59 -8.32
CA ALA A 352 -0.08 29.83 -9.49
C ALA A 352 -1.57 30.06 -9.81
N SER A 353 -2.45 30.06 -8.79
CA SER A 353 -3.89 30.33 -8.97
C SER A 353 -4.14 31.71 -9.56
N LEU A 354 -3.47 32.74 -9.03
CA LEU A 354 -3.55 34.13 -9.57
C LEU A 354 -3.00 34.22 -10.98
N GLY A 355 -1.93 33.48 -11.30
CA GLY A 355 -1.41 33.40 -12.67
C GLY A 355 -2.41 32.79 -13.64
N VAL A 356 -3.10 31.70 -13.25
CA VAL A 356 -4.17 31.10 -14.05
C VAL A 356 -5.35 32.06 -14.19
N LEU A 357 -5.78 32.74 -13.12
CA LEU A 357 -6.80 33.79 -13.17
C LEU A 357 -6.44 34.84 -14.26
N LYS A 358 -5.19 35.29 -14.26
CA LYS A 358 -4.72 36.25 -15.27
C LYS A 358 -4.75 35.66 -16.68
N ALA A 359 -4.35 34.41 -16.87
CA ALA A 359 -4.43 33.74 -18.17
C ALA A 359 -5.87 33.70 -18.70
N VAL A 360 -6.86 33.49 -17.84
CA VAL A 360 -8.29 33.47 -18.20
C VAL A 360 -8.81 34.87 -18.51
N GLN A 361 -8.47 35.87 -17.69
CA GLN A 361 -8.90 37.25 -17.87
C GLN A 361 -8.42 37.85 -19.22
N VAL A 362 -7.21 37.50 -19.68
CA VAL A 362 -6.67 37.92 -20.98
C VAL A 362 -7.60 37.49 -22.12
N HIS A 363 -8.31 36.37 -21.96
CA HIS A 363 -9.30 35.88 -22.94
C HIS A 363 -10.73 36.34 -22.66
N LYS A 364 -10.91 37.34 -21.78
CA LYS A 364 -12.20 37.92 -21.38
C LYS A 364 -13.20 36.90 -20.86
N LYS A 365 -12.71 35.91 -20.12
CA LYS A 365 -13.52 34.90 -19.43
C LYS A 365 -13.46 35.15 -17.94
N SER A 366 -14.52 34.76 -17.24
CA SER A 366 -14.57 34.78 -15.77
C SER A 366 -13.82 33.60 -15.17
N ALA A 367 -13.08 33.87 -14.11
CA ALA A 367 -12.44 32.80 -13.32
C ALA A 367 -12.64 33.04 -11.81
N TYR A 368 -12.74 31.97 -11.08
CA TYR A 368 -12.92 31.97 -9.63
C TYR A 368 -11.86 31.07 -8.98
N ILE A 369 -11.24 31.55 -7.91
CA ILE A 369 -10.25 30.82 -7.14
C ILE A 369 -10.93 30.31 -5.87
N VAL A 370 -10.86 28.98 -5.64
CA VAL A 370 -11.44 28.36 -4.46
C VAL A 370 -10.48 28.52 -3.28
N MET A 371 -10.97 29.12 -2.21
CA MET A 371 -10.21 29.36 -0.99
C MET A 371 -11.06 29.09 0.23
N ASP A 372 -10.50 28.41 1.22
CA ASP A 372 -11.13 28.20 2.53
C ASP A 372 -10.63 29.25 3.53
N GLU A 373 -11.48 29.67 4.46
CA GLU A 373 -11.12 30.63 5.50
C GLU A 373 -10.23 29.98 6.56
N GLY A 374 -9.16 30.64 6.98
CA GLY A 374 -8.37 30.26 8.14
C GLY A 374 -6.96 29.75 7.90
N ASN A 375 -6.37 29.96 6.73
CA ASN A 375 -4.98 29.57 6.46
C ASN A 375 -3.97 30.69 6.83
N ASN A 376 -3.20 30.46 7.89
CA ASN A 376 -2.22 31.43 8.40
C ASN A 376 -0.96 31.56 7.55
N SER A 377 -0.64 30.60 6.68
CA SER A 377 0.61 30.59 5.90
C SER A 377 0.65 31.64 4.80
N VAL A 378 -0.50 32.04 4.28
CA VAL A 378 -0.67 33.03 3.20
C VAL A 378 -1.41 34.30 3.64
N GLU A 379 -1.66 34.47 4.93
CA GLU A 379 -2.49 35.55 5.49
C GLU A 379 -2.12 36.95 4.98
N ARG A 380 -0.81 37.24 4.91
CA ARG A 380 -0.33 38.57 4.43
C ARG A 380 -0.65 38.80 2.96
N LEU A 381 -0.43 37.79 2.12
CA LEU A 381 -0.75 37.87 0.70
C LEU A 381 -2.27 38.01 0.52
N MET A 382 -3.07 37.23 1.24
CA MET A 382 -4.52 37.31 1.18
C MET A 382 -5.05 38.67 1.64
N ARG A 383 -4.42 39.31 2.63
CA ARG A 383 -4.76 40.66 3.05
C ARG A 383 -4.53 41.70 1.94
N GLU A 384 -3.44 41.60 1.19
CA GLU A 384 -3.17 42.46 0.03
C GLU A 384 -4.14 42.18 -1.13
N ILE A 385 -4.49 40.90 -1.35
CA ILE A 385 -5.48 40.51 -2.36
C ILE A 385 -6.87 41.07 -2.03
N TYR A 386 -7.35 40.90 -0.80
CA TYR A 386 -8.67 41.39 -0.38
C TYR A 386 -8.76 42.91 -0.27
N ALA A 387 -7.64 43.62 -0.21
CA ALA A 387 -7.59 45.07 -0.34
C ALA A 387 -7.80 45.56 -1.78
N ASN A 388 -7.70 44.68 -2.78
CA ASN A 388 -7.99 44.94 -4.18
C ASN A 388 -9.39 44.36 -4.52
N GLU A 389 -10.40 45.22 -4.68
CA GLU A 389 -11.81 44.82 -4.89
C GLU A 389 -11.95 43.88 -6.12
N GLU A 390 -11.27 44.15 -7.23
CA GLU A 390 -11.35 43.33 -8.45
C GLU A 390 -10.81 41.92 -8.24
N LEU A 391 -9.72 41.76 -7.49
CA LEU A 391 -9.17 40.43 -7.15
C LEU A 391 -10.00 39.75 -6.09
N ALA A 392 -10.51 40.46 -5.09
CA ALA A 392 -11.31 39.91 -4.02
C ALA A 392 -12.58 39.21 -4.54
N GLU A 393 -13.25 39.80 -5.57
CA GLU A 393 -14.43 39.21 -6.21
C GLU A 393 -14.14 37.87 -6.91
N SER A 394 -12.88 37.57 -7.22
CA SER A 394 -12.48 36.33 -7.88
C SER A 394 -12.30 35.15 -6.88
N PHE A 395 -12.32 35.41 -5.57
CA PHE A 395 -12.19 34.37 -4.56
C PHE A 395 -13.55 33.90 -4.05
N VAL A 396 -13.75 32.58 -4.03
CA VAL A 396 -15.00 31.94 -3.62
C VAL A 396 -14.75 30.84 -2.61
N THR A 397 -15.72 30.59 -1.74
CA THR A 397 -15.63 29.44 -0.83
C THR A 397 -15.87 28.12 -1.56
N PRO A 398 -15.47 26.96 -1.01
CA PRO A 398 -15.79 25.65 -1.59
C PRO A 398 -17.28 25.47 -1.89
N GLU A 399 -18.18 25.91 -1.00
CA GLU A 399 -19.63 25.81 -1.19
C GLU A 399 -20.15 26.73 -2.29
N GLN A 400 -19.55 27.90 -2.47
CA GLN A 400 -19.87 28.79 -3.58
C GLN A 400 -19.39 28.18 -4.90
N ALA A 401 -18.19 27.61 -4.96
CA ALA A 401 -17.65 26.96 -6.13
C ALA A 401 -18.52 25.78 -6.60
N ILE A 402 -19.02 24.94 -5.68
CA ILE A 402 -19.95 23.86 -6.00
C ILE A 402 -21.25 24.38 -6.61
N ARG A 403 -21.71 25.57 -6.23
CA ARG A 403 -22.92 26.17 -6.81
C ARG A 403 -22.67 26.80 -8.18
N LEU A 404 -21.44 27.24 -8.43
CA LEU A 404 -21.06 27.86 -9.70
C LEU A 404 -20.72 26.84 -10.79
N VAL A 405 -20.27 25.63 -10.42
CA VAL A 405 -19.84 24.63 -11.39
C VAL A 405 -20.97 24.20 -12.32
N THR A 406 -20.69 24.10 -13.61
CA THR A 406 -21.60 23.61 -14.66
C THR A 406 -20.89 22.56 -15.50
N GLY A 407 -21.60 21.81 -16.34
CA GLY A 407 -20.98 20.85 -17.28
C GLY A 407 -20.04 21.50 -18.31
N ARG A 408 -20.01 22.84 -18.41
CA ARG A 408 -19.10 23.62 -19.28
C ARG A 408 -18.02 24.37 -18.50
N THR A 409 -17.91 24.16 -17.20
CA THR A 409 -16.85 24.72 -16.37
C THR A 409 -15.53 24.02 -16.66
N LEU A 410 -14.47 24.78 -16.84
CA LEU A 410 -13.09 24.29 -16.83
C LEU A 410 -12.57 24.36 -15.40
N LEU A 411 -12.21 23.21 -14.83
CA LEU A 411 -11.58 23.12 -13.51
C LEU A 411 -10.06 23.04 -13.70
N VAL A 412 -9.32 24.01 -13.15
CA VAL A 412 -7.85 24.00 -13.17
C VAL A 412 -7.34 23.73 -11.77
N VAL A 413 -6.65 22.62 -11.62
CA VAL A 413 -6.01 22.21 -10.36
C VAL A 413 -4.54 22.60 -10.45
N VAL A 414 -4.07 23.38 -9.48
CA VAL A 414 -2.68 23.85 -9.42
C VAL A 414 -1.99 23.33 -8.16
N ASP A 415 -0.70 23.07 -8.30
CA ASP A 415 0.19 22.72 -7.21
C ASP A 415 -0.18 21.43 -6.43
N THR A 416 -0.98 20.60 -7.05
CA THR A 416 -1.24 19.23 -6.63
C THR A 416 -1.89 18.45 -7.77
N HIS A 417 -1.65 17.15 -7.82
CA HIS A 417 -2.33 16.24 -8.75
C HIS A 417 -3.10 15.12 -7.99
N ARG A 418 -3.16 15.21 -6.65
CA ARG A 418 -3.75 14.17 -5.80
C ARG A 418 -5.17 14.55 -5.38
N PRO A 419 -6.20 13.72 -5.71
CA PRO A 419 -7.58 13.98 -5.34
C PRO A 419 -7.80 14.19 -3.84
N SER A 420 -7.04 13.48 -2.99
CA SER A 420 -7.14 13.59 -1.53
C SER A 420 -6.60 14.91 -0.96
N LEU A 421 -5.76 15.62 -1.73
CA LEU A 421 -5.12 16.87 -1.28
C LEU A 421 -5.79 18.15 -1.78
N VAL A 422 -6.64 18.10 -2.82
CA VAL A 422 -7.32 19.31 -3.33
C VAL A 422 -8.24 19.92 -2.26
N ILE A 423 -8.45 21.21 -2.35
CA ILE A 423 -9.24 21.98 -1.37
C ILE A 423 -10.71 21.51 -1.34
N GLU A 424 -11.33 21.19 -2.47
CA GLU A 424 -12.70 20.64 -2.58
C GLU A 424 -12.76 19.45 -3.54
N PRO A 425 -12.65 18.22 -3.03
CA PRO A 425 -12.65 17.02 -3.86
C PRO A 425 -13.92 16.80 -4.68
N LYS A 426 -15.08 17.32 -4.23
CA LYS A 426 -16.35 17.13 -4.93
C LYS A 426 -16.34 17.78 -6.32
N LEU A 427 -15.63 18.89 -6.49
CA LEU A 427 -15.52 19.58 -7.78
C LEU A 427 -14.95 18.68 -8.89
N LEU A 428 -14.12 17.69 -8.54
CA LEU A 428 -13.55 16.72 -9.50
C LEU A 428 -14.62 15.81 -10.14
N GLY A 429 -15.74 15.62 -9.45
CA GLY A 429 -16.87 14.81 -9.96
C GLY A 429 -17.92 15.62 -10.74
N GLU A 430 -17.89 16.95 -10.66
CA GLU A 430 -18.92 17.83 -11.23
C GLU A 430 -18.62 18.24 -12.69
N THR A 431 -17.38 18.10 -13.15
CA THR A 431 -16.98 18.39 -14.54
C THR A 431 -15.97 17.38 -15.04
N SER A 432 -16.08 17.00 -16.32
CA SER A 432 -15.08 16.17 -17.00
C SER A 432 -13.91 16.97 -17.57
N ARG A 433 -13.96 18.31 -17.50
CA ARG A 433 -12.96 19.21 -18.07
C ARG A 433 -11.98 19.66 -16.98
N VAL A 434 -11.07 18.78 -16.60
CA VAL A 434 -10.07 19.05 -15.56
C VAL A 434 -8.70 19.25 -16.19
N VAL A 435 -8.00 20.32 -15.80
CA VAL A 435 -6.59 20.60 -16.13
C VAL A 435 -5.77 20.48 -14.86
N VAL A 436 -4.60 19.86 -14.93
CA VAL A 436 -3.64 19.80 -13.81
C VAL A 436 -2.34 20.48 -14.22
N ILE A 437 -1.88 21.43 -13.40
CA ILE A 437 -0.59 22.10 -13.52
C ILE A 437 0.15 21.93 -12.20
N ASP A 438 1.23 21.13 -12.19
CA ASP A 438 1.89 20.75 -10.95
C ASP A 438 3.38 20.43 -11.17
N HIS A 439 4.22 20.67 -10.17
CA HIS A 439 5.65 20.38 -10.18
C HIS A 439 6.02 19.22 -9.25
N HIS A 440 5.06 18.64 -8.55
CA HIS A 440 5.31 17.52 -7.65
C HIS A 440 5.57 16.21 -8.42
N ARG A 441 6.31 15.31 -7.83
CA ARG A 441 6.55 13.97 -8.39
C ARG A 441 5.25 13.18 -8.40
N ARG A 442 4.93 12.57 -9.55
CA ARG A 442 3.71 11.78 -9.73
C ARG A 442 3.56 10.72 -8.65
N SER A 443 2.37 10.65 -8.06
CA SER A 443 1.97 9.64 -7.08
C SER A 443 1.06 8.58 -7.72
N GLU A 444 0.77 7.50 -7.00
CA GLU A 444 -0.19 6.49 -7.44
C GLU A 444 -1.62 7.05 -7.47
N GLU A 445 -1.98 7.86 -6.47
CA GLU A 445 -3.22 8.61 -6.43
C GLU A 445 -3.09 9.84 -7.34
N PHE A 446 -3.89 9.89 -8.40
CA PHE A 446 -3.73 10.88 -9.47
C PHE A 446 -5.07 11.27 -10.08
N ILE A 447 -5.27 12.58 -10.31
CA ILE A 447 -6.39 13.13 -11.07
C ILE A 447 -6.16 12.85 -12.56
N GLU A 448 -7.12 12.21 -13.24
CA GLU A 448 -7.06 12.02 -14.70
C GLU A 448 -7.60 13.28 -15.42
N PRO A 449 -6.74 14.18 -15.91
CA PRO A 449 -7.17 15.42 -16.53
C PRO A 449 -7.28 15.29 -18.05
N VAL A 450 -8.02 16.22 -18.69
CA VAL A 450 -8.01 16.40 -20.15
C VAL A 450 -6.72 17.08 -20.64
N LEU A 451 -6.04 17.85 -19.77
CA LEU A 451 -4.75 18.45 -20.03
C LEU A 451 -3.87 18.36 -18.79
N LEU A 452 -2.68 17.80 -18.97
CA LEU A 452 -1.69 17.61 -17.91
C LEU A 452 -0.41 18.39 -18.21
N TYR A 453 -0.04 19.29 -17.30
CA TYR A 453 1.27 19.91 -17.28
C TYR A 453 1.96 19.59 -15.95
N LEU A 454 2.60 18.42 -15.90
CA LEU A 454 3.34 17.92 -14.76
C LEU A 454 4.84 17.93 -15.11
N GLU A 455 5.62 18.74 -14.37
CA GLU A 455 7.05 18.92 -14.57
C GLU A 455 7.81 18.87 -13.23
N PRO A 456 8.20 17.66 -12.75
CA PRO A 456 8.88 17.49 -11.47
C PRO A 456 10.24 18.20 -11.34
N TYR A 457 10.74 18.73 -12.42
CA TYR A 457 12.00 19.46 -12.50
C TYR A 457 11.84 20.98 -12.41
N ALA A 458 10.64 21.48 -12.61
CA ALA A 458 10.35 22.89 -12.35
C ALA A 458 10.52 23.16 -10.85
N SER A 459 10.96 24.37 -10.55
CA SER A 459 11.16 24.77 -9.16
C SER A 459 9.86 24.90 -8.39
N SER A 460 8.79 25.29 -9.08
CA SER A 460 7.47 25.59 -8.51
C SER A 460 6.39 25.56 -9.59
N THR A 461 5.14 25.43 -9.17
CA THR A 461 3.98 25.58 -10.06
C THR A 461 3.84 27.03 -10.58
N SER A 462 4.22 28.02 -9.78
CA SER A 462 4.31 29.42 -10.20
C SER A 462 5.30 29.65 -11.34
N GLU A 463 6.42 28.92 -11.39
CA GLU A 463 7.32 28.91 -12.54
C GLU A 463 6.60 28.41 -13.78
N LEU A 464 5.93 27.25 -13.70
CA LEU A 464 5.19 26.64 -14.82
C LEU A 464 4.09 27.57 -15.35
N VAL A 465 3.29 28.14 -14.46
CA VAL A 465 2.23 29.10 -14.84
C VAL A 465 2.82 30.36 -15.45
N THR A 466 3.95 30.86 -14.95
CA THR A 466 4.65 32.01 -15.52
C THR A 466 5.11 31.74 -16.96
N GLU A 467 5.59 30.53 -17.25
CA GLU A 467 5.92 30.11 -18.61
C GLU A 467 4.69 30.08 -19.52
N LEU A 468 3.57 29.49 -19.05
CA LEU A 468 2.34 29.44 -19.83
C LEU A 468 1.80 30.84 -20.15
N LEU A 469 1.90 31.79 -19.22
CA LEU A 469 1.46 33.17 -19.38
C LEU A 469 2.15 33.87 -20.55
N GLN A 470 3.43 33.59 -20.80
CA GLN A 470 4.20 34.19 -21.89
C GLN A 470 3.62 33.90 -23.28
N TYR A 471 2.82 32.84 -23.42
CA TYR A 471 2.20 32.40 -24.68
C TYR A 471 0.70 32.69 -24.78
N GLN A 472 0.08 33.31 -23.74
CA GLN A 472 -1.34 33.60 -23.76
C GLN A 472 -1.69 34.83 -24.63
N SER A 473 -0.80 35.84 -24.67
CA SER A 473 -1.02 37.04 -25.48
C SER A 473 0.30 37.76 -25.80
N GLU A 474 0.41 38.34 -26.99
CA GLU A 474 1.56 39.18 -27.36
C GLU A 474 1.64 40.48 -26.52
N ARG A 475 0.49 40.97 -26.03
CA ARG A 475 0.40 42.18 -25.20
C ARG A 475 -0.09 41.84 -23.80
N LEU A 476 0.62 40.93 -23.15
CA LEU A 476 0.31 40.53 -21.79
C LEU A 476 0.70 41.65 -20.81
N ASN A 477 -0.29 42.18 -20.10
CA ASN A 477 -0.08 43.07 -18.97
C ASN A 477 -0.46 42.35 -17.70
N ILE A 478 0.51 42.06 -16.81
CA ILE A 478 0.30 41.41 -15.54
C ILE A 478 0.23 42.50 -14.46
N ASP A 479 -0.76 42.39 -13.58
CA ASP A 479 -0.85 43.22 -12.42
C ASP A 479 0.36 43.01 -11.50
N SER A 480 0.89 44.10 -10.92
CA SER A 480 2.07 44.03 -10.04
C SER A 480 1.89 43.11 -8.86
N LEU A 481 0.69 43.02 -8.28
CA LEU A 481 0.38 42.11 -7.16
C LEU A 481 0.41 40.64 -7.64
N ILE A 482 -0.18 40.33 -8.80
CA ILE A 482 -0.14 39.00 -9.40
C ILE A 482 1.29 38.58 -9.74
N ALA A 483 2.07 39.47 -10.39
CA ALA A 483 3.46 39.21 -10.69
C ALA A 483 4.31 38.98 -9.40
N THR A 484 4.02 39.75 -8.35
CA THR A 484 4.70 39.60 -7.05
C THR A 484 4.32 38.29 -6.35
N ALA A 485 3.06 37.87 -6.41
CA ALA A 485 2.59 36.61 -5.85
C ALA A 485 3.23 35.39 -6.54
N LEU A 486 3.29 35.39 -7.90
CA LEU A 486 4.00 34.36 -8.67
C LEU A 486 5.49 34.29 -8.29
N LEU A 487 6.14 35.46 -8.16
CA LEU A 487 7.53 35.50 -7.74
C LEU A 487 7.71 35.02 -6.29
N ALA A 488 6.77 35.29 -5.39
CA ALA A 488 6.80 34.81 -4.02
C ALA A 488 6.71 33.28 -3.96
N GLY A 489 5.87 32.63 -4.79
CA GLY A 489 5.79 31.19 -4.94
C GLY A 489 7.14 30.60 -5.35
N ILE A 490 7.76 31.12 -6.42
CA ILE A 490 9.09 30.69 -6.87
C ILE A 490 10.13 30.85 -5.74
N VAL A 491 10.14 31.96 -5.01
CA VAL A 491 11.11 32.24 -3.95
C VAL A 491 10.95 31.30 -2.77
N VAL A 492 9.73 30.93 -2.39
CA VAL A 492 9.45 29.99 -1.30
C VAL A 492 9.99 28.61 -1.64
N ASP A 493 9.58 28.05 -2.77
CA ASP A 493 9.91 26.69 -3.18
C ASP A 493 11.38 26.50 -3.49
N THR A 494 12.04 27.54 -3.98
CA THR A 494 13.47 27.53 -4.25
C THR A 494 14.32 27.92 -3.02
N LYS A 495 13.70 28.22 -1.88
CA LYS A 495 14.40 28.77 -0.71
C LYS A 495 15.31 29.95 -1.10
N SER A 496 14.71 30.94 -1.72
CA SER A 496 15.43 32.12 -2.25
C SER A 496 16.48 31.76 -3.29
N PHE A 497 16.15 30.90 -4.24
CA PHE A 497 16.98 30.41 -5.35
C PHE A 497 18.17 29.55 -4.91
N ALA A 498 18.15 28.95 -3.72
CA ALA A 498 19.19 28.08 -3.21
C ALA A 498 19.01 26.61 -3.63
N PHE A 499 17.77 26.17 -3.89
CA PHE A 499 17.44 24.77 -4.19
C PHE A 499 16.56 24.66 -5.45
N ARG A 500 16.69 23.53 -6.17
CA ARG A 500 15.89 23.17 -7.36
C ARG A 500 15.77 24.31 -8.38
N THR A 501 16.84 25.07 -8.57
CA THR A 501 16.84 26.25 -9.42
C THR A 501 17.56 25.95 -10.72
N GLY A 502 16.82 26.03 -11.81
CA GLY A 502 17.34 25.88 -13.17
C GLY A 502 17.37 27.20 -13.93
N SER A 503 17.80 27.19 -15.20
CA SER A 503 17.79 28.36 -16.06
C SER A 503 16.37 28.90 -16.27
N ARG A 504 15.38 28.01 -16.37
CA ARG A 504 13.94 28.36 -16.53
C ARG A 504 13.42 29.16 -15.34
N THR A 505 13.83 28.80 -14.12
CA THR A 505 13.44 29.52 -12.89
C THR A 505 13.90 30.98 -12.94
N PHE A 506 15.15 31.23 -13.34
CA PHE A 506 15.67 32.59 -13.49
C PHE A 506 15.02 33.35 -14.66
N GLU A 507 14.69 32.68 -15.78
CA GLU A 507 13.93 33.25 -16.89
C GLU A 507 12.53 33.68 -16.44
N ALA A 508 11.80 32.81 -15.69
CA ALA A 508 10.49 33.13 -15.12
C ALA A 508 10.57 34.30 -14.13
N ALA A 509 11.52 34.29 -13.22
CA ALA A 509 11.73 35.40 -12.27
C ALA A 509 12.08 36.73 -12.99
N SER A 510 12.93 36.67 -14.00
CA SER A 510 13.24 37.84 -14.86
C SER A 510 12.02 38.37 -15.60
N PHE A 511 11.19 37.46 -16.13
CA PHE A 511 9.94 37.84 -16.80
C PHE A 511 8.98 38.52 -15.82
N LEU A 512 8.76 37.95 -14.64
CA LEU A 512 7.92 38.56 -13.61
C LEU A 512 8.43 39.91 -13.15
N ARG A 513 9.73 40.06 -12.98
CA ARG A 513 10.35 41.35 -12.60
C ARG A 513 10.12 42.43 -13.64
N ARG A 514 10.22 42.09 -14.92
CA ARG A 514 9.90 43.02 -16.02
C ARG A 514 8.42 43.42 -16.07
N ASN A 515 7.54 42.53 -15.59
CA ASN A 515 6.10 42.78 -15.49
C ASN A 515 5.66 43.34 -14.13
N GLY A 516 6.58 43.98 -13.38
CA GLY A 516 6.26 44.76 -12.20
C GLY A 516 6.30 44.00 -10.87
N ALA A 517 6.80 42.76 -10.81
CA ALA A 517 6.99 42.08 -9.54
C ALA A 517 7.93 42.87 -8.61
N ASP A 518 7.51 43.10 -7.36
CA ASP A 518 8.28 43.80 -6.33
C ASP A 518 8.98 42.80 -5.40
N THR A 519 10.30 42.69 -5.55
CA THR A 519 11.14 41.83 -4.71
C THR A 519 11.14 42.24 -3.23
N ALA A 520 10.99 43.54 -2.94
CA ALA A 520 10.88 44.02 -1.56
C ALA A 520 9.52 43.63 -0.95
N ALA A 521 8.44 43.64 -1.75
CA ALA A 521 7.13 43.13 -1.35
C ALA A 521 7.19 41.62 -1.08
N VAL A 522 7.86 40.83 -1.94
CA VAL A 522 8.08 39.40 -1.70
C VAL A 522 8.71 39.17 -0.32
N GLN A 523 9.78 39.91 0.00
CA GLN A 523 10.43 39.80 1.33
C GLN A 523 9.47 40.19 2.47
N ARG A 524 8.58 41.18 2.26
CA ARG A 524 7.58 41.55 3.28
C ARG A 524 6.52 40.47 3.47
N LEU A 525 6.05 39.84 2.38
CA LEU A 525 5.08 38.74 2.42
C LEU A 525 5.63 37.50 3.15
N LEU A 526 6.92 37.23 3.00
CA LEU A 526 7.60 36.07 3.59
C LEU A 526 8.11 36.30 5.03
N LYS A 527 7.91 37.49 5.61
CA LYS A 527 8.28 37.73 7.00
C LYS A 527 7.50 36.81 7.93
N GLU A 528 8.20 36.17 8.81
CA GLU A 528 7.62 35.33 9.85
C GLU A 528 7.11 36.16 11.03
N ASP A 529 6.14 35.64 11.75
CA ASP A 529 5.72 36.21 13.03
C ASP A 529 6.81 36.04 14.09
N VAL A 530 7.03 37.09 14.90
CA VAL A 530 8.07 37.09 15.93
C VAL A 530 7.86 35.96 16.94
N SER A 531 6.62 35.64 17.31
CA SER A 531 6.31 34.56 18.25
C SER A 531 6.70 33.18 17.70
N GLN A 532 6.45 32.94 16.43
CA GLN A 532 6.84 31.70 15.76
C GLN A 532 8.37 31.58 15.64
N TYR A 533 9.03 32.68 15.28
CA TYR A 533 10.49 32.74 15.23
C TYR A 533 11.12 32.44 16.60
N VAL A 534 10.59 33.05 17.68
CA VAL A 534 11.11 32.83 19.05
C VAL A 534 10.93 31.37 19.47
N LYS A 535 9.77 30.76 19.20
CA LYS A 535 9.54 29.33 19.48
C LYS A 535 10.56 28.44 18.77
N ARG A 536 10.75 28.66 17.48
CA ARG A 536 11.74 27.92 16.69
C ARG A 536 13.18 28.16 17.18
N ALA A 537 13.54 29.40 17.49
CA ALA A 537 14.83 29.73 18.03
C ALA A 537 15.14 29.01 19.35
N ARG A 538 14.12 28.85 20.23
CA ARG A 538 14.29 28.07 21.47
C ARG A 538 14.62 26.60 21.20
N ILE A 539 13.97 25.96 20.23
CA ILE A 539 14.32 24.60 19.80
C ILE A 539 15.79 24.55 19.38
N ILE A 540 16.22 25.48 18.51
CA ILE A 540 17.56 25.54 17.97
C ILE A 540 18.61 25.78 19.06
N MET A 541 18.30 26.58 20.06
CA MET A 541 19.20 26.80 21.21
C MET A 541 19.45 25.54 22.03
N ASN A 542 18.54 24.60 22.03
CA ASN A 542 18.63 23.30 22.73
C ASN A 542 19.25 22.20 21.83
N THR A 543 20.09 22.58 20.88
CA THR A 543 20.73 21.63 19.96
C THR A 543 21.99 21.03 20.58
N GLU A 544 22.11 19.73 20.49
CA GLU A 544 23.34 18.99 20.73
C GLU A 544 23.88 18.39 19.41
N THR A 545 25.21 18.42 19.26
CA THR A 545 25.86 17.73 18.14
C THR A 545 25.99 16.24 18.45
N TYR A 546 25.63 15.40 17.51
CA TYR A 546 25.71 13.95 17.62
C TYR A 546 26.51 13.37 16.44
N ARG A 547 27.49 12.50 16.74
CA ARG A 547 28.41 11.92 15.74
C ARG A 547 29.03 12.93 14.78
N ASP A 548 29.49 14.09 15.31
CA ASP A 548 30.19 15.17 14.64
C ASP A 548 29.46 15.91 13.50
N ASN A 549 28.55 15.25 12.81
CA ASN A 549 27.85 15.80 11.63
C ASN A 549 26.29 15.79 11.73
N MET A 550 25.76 15.45 12.88
CA MET A 550 24.31 15.44 13.11
C MET A 550 23.92 16.40 14.24
N ALA A 551 22.76 17.02 14.10
CA ALA A 551 22.16 17.87 15.11
C ALA A 551 20.91 17.21 15.68
N ILE A 552 20.83 17.08 17.00
CA ILE A 552 19.61 16.66 17.72
C ILE A 552 19.15 17.85 18.57
N ALA A 553 17.92 18.32 18.38
CA ALA A 553 17.35 19.40 19.15
C ALA A 553 16.02 18.99 19.79
N THR A 554 15.71 19.61 20.96
CA THR A 554 14.48 19.33 21.68
C THR A 554 13.69 20.61 21.93
N GLY A 555 12.36 20.51 21.77
CA GLY A 555 11.46 21.58 22.18
C GLY A 555 11.45 21.79 23.70
N ASP A 556 11.08 22.99 24.14
CA ASP A 556 10.87 23.29 25.55
C ASP A 556 9.72 22.43 26.11
N PRO A 557 9.91 21.68 27.19
CA PRO A 557 8.87 20.84 27.79
C PRO A 557 7.61 21.59 28.24
N SER A 558 7.71 22.91 28.44
CA SER A 558 6.61 23.77 28.85
C SER A 558 5.80 24.33 27.68
N GLU A 559 6.22 24.09 26.43
CA GLU A 559 5.58 24.60 25.22
C GLU A 559 5.08 23.45 24.33
N GLU A 560 4.01 23.74 23.61
CA GLU A 560 3.45 22.85 22.60
C GLU A 560 3.85 23.31 21.21
N TYR A 561 4.14 22.32 20.34
CA TYR A 561 4.63 22.58 19.00
C TYR A 561 3.79 21.88 17.94
N THR A 562 3.62 22.55 16.80
CA THR A 562 3.00 21.95 15.61
C THR A 562 4.04 21.18 14.80
N GLN A 563 3.57 20.25 13.99
CA GLN A 563 4.43 19.49 13.08
C GLN A 563 5.24 20.41 12.15
N VAL A 564 4.65 21.51 11.69
CA VAL A 564 5.31 22.50 10.83
C VAL A 564 6.47 23.18 11.54
N GLN A 565 6.28 23.59 12.80
CA GLN A 565 7.34 24.24 13.59
C GLN A 565 8.54 23.31 13.83
N VAL A 566 8.26 22.03 14.14
CA VAL A 566 9.30 21.01 14.34
C VAL A 566 10.07 20.75 13.04
N ALA A 567 9.36 20.65 11.90
CA ALA A 567 9.96 20.47 10.59
C ALA A 567 10.83 21.66 10.17
N GLN A 568 10.34 22.89 10.38
CA GLN A 568 11.10 24.12 10.09
C GLN A 568 12.36 24.24 10.93
N ALA A 569 12.30 23.85 12.21
CA ALA A 569 13.49 23.83 13.08
C ALA A 569 14.52 22.82 12.58
N ALA A 570 14.10 21.61 12.19
CA ALA A 570 14.99 20.61 11.62
C ALA A 570 15.65 21.13 10.33
N GLU A 571 14.89 21.79 9.49
CA GLU A 571 15.40 22.36 8.24
C GLU A 571 16.41 23.49 8.48
N GLN A 572 16.14 24.34 9.46
CA GLN A 572 17.05 25.43 9.82
C GLN A 572 18.38 24.92 10.39
N LEU A 573 18.37 23.83 11.15
CA LEU A 573 19.60 23.18 11.64
C LEU A 573 20.52 22.70 10.52
N LEU A 574 19.99 22.28 9.37
CA LEU A 574 20.80 21.93 8.19
C LEU A 574 21.52 23.11 7.56
N THR A 575 21.14 24.35 7.88
CA THR A 575 21.88 25.54 7.39
C THR A 575 23.15 25.81 8.17
N LEU A 576 23.38 25.10 9.28
CA LEU A 576 24.55 25.25 10.12
C LEU A 576 25.74 24.49 9.50
N SER A 577 26.90 25.13 9.53
CA SER A 577 28.14 24.52 8.99
C SER A 577 28.48 23.22 9.74
N GLY A 578 28.82 22.18 9.00
CA GLY A 578 29.18 20.86 9.53
C GLY A 578 27.98 19.92 9.82
N ILE A 579 26.74 20.37 9.70
CA ILE A 579 25.57 19.52 9.92
C ILE A 579 25.10 18.91 8.58
N GLN A 580 25.06 17.59 8.49
CA GLN A 580 24.57 16.81 7.36
C GLN A 580 23.19 16.21 7.58
N ALA A 581 22.80 15.98 8.85
CA ALA A 581 21.47 15.57 9.22
C ALA A 581 21.01 16.24 10.52
N SER A 582 19.73 16.49 10.65
CA SER A 582 19.12 17.11 11.82
C SER A 582 17.87 16.34 12.25
N PHE A 583 17.71 16.22 13.55
CA PHE A 583 16.58 15.56 14.19
C PHE A 583 16.02 16.51 15.26
N VAL A 584 14.76 16.84 15.17
CA VAL A 584 14.09 17.71 16.13
C VAL A 584 12.92 16.98 16.77
N ALA A 585 12.92 16.88 18.08
CA ALA A 585 11.85 16.28 18.88
C ALA A 585 11.13 17.34 19.70
N ALA A 586 9.79 17.39 19.65
CA ALA A 586 8.99 18.32 20.43
C ALA A 586 7.63 17.74 20.79
N GLN A 587 7.02 18.24 21.85
CA GLN A 587 5.72 17.77 22.32
C GLN A 587 4.58 18.52 21.61
N ARG A 588 3.59 17.76 21.14
CA ARG A 588 2.34 18.27 20.58
C ARG A 588 1.30 18.49 21.68
N ALA A 589 0.24 19.27 21.39
CA ALA A 589 -0.85 19.60 22.32
C ALA A 589 -1.58 18.39 22.93
N ASP A 590 -1.63 17.26 22.24
CA ASP A 590 -2.20 16.00 22.72
C ASP A 590 -1.22 15.13 23.53
N GLY A 591 -0.02 15.62 23.78
CA GLY A 591 1.02 14.93 24.55
C GLY A 591 1.90 13.99 23.74
N ALA A 592 1.63 13.77 22.45
CA ALA A 592 2.49 12.96 21.58
C ALA A 592 3.81 13.68 21.30
N ILE A 593 4.90 12.90 21.16
CA ILE A 593 6.20 13.42 20.77
C ILE A 593 6.32 13.35 19.24
N LEU A 594 6.45 14.51 18.61
CA LEU A 594 6.78 14.65 17.20
C LEU A 594 8.28 14.59 17.02
N ILE A 595 8.77 13.81 16.06
CA ILE A 595 10.17 13.86 15.64
C ILE A 595 10.21 14.14 14.13
N SER A 596 10.87 15.20 13.74
CA SER A 596 11.15 15.53 12.34
C SER A 596 12.63 15.39 12.04
N ALA A 597 12.96 14.72 10.95
CA ALA A 597 14.30 14.49 10.50
C ALA A 597 14.54 15.09 9.11
N ARG A 598 15.70 15.69 8.89
CA ARG A 598 16.13 16.24 7.61
C ARG A 598 17.58 15.86 7.34
N SER A 599 17.95 15.75 6.05
CA SER A 599 19.32 15.47 5.64
C SER A 599 19.64 16.13 4.31
N LEU A 600 20.95 16.33 4.05
CA LEU A 600 21.46 16.84 2.78
C LEU A 600 21.53 15.74 1.69
N GLY A 601 21.27 14.46 2.05
CA GLY A 601 21.21 13.33 1.11
C GLY A 601 22.19 12.20 1.44
N ASP A 602 23.30 12.45 2.09
CA ASP A 602 24.30 11.44 2.45
C ASP A 602 23.79 10.50 3.55
N ILE A 603 22.91 10.99 4.41
CA ILE A 603 22.33 10.25 5.53
C ILE A 603 20.86 9.95 5.22
N ASN A 604 20.48 8.67 5.26
CA ASN A 604 19.10 8.24 5.03
C ASN A 604 18.25 8.38 6.31
N VAL A 605 17.59 9.53 6.46
CA VAL A 605 16.72 9.77 7.62
C VAL A 605 15.39 9.00 7.57
N GLN A 606 14.99 8.51 6.41
CA GLN A 606 13.80 7.66 6.29
C GLN A 606 13.99 6.36 7.07
N SER A 607 15.10 5.67 6.87
CA SER A 607 15.37 4.39 7.56
C SER A 607 15.41 4.55 9.07
N VAL A 608 15.91 5.68 9.58
CA VAL A 608 15.88 6.00 11.01
C VAL A 608 14.45 6.18 11.52
N MET A 609 13.62 6.93 10.78
CA MET A 609 12.24 7.19 11.19
C MET A 609 11.36 5.94 11.08
N GLU A 610 11.60 5.05 10.12
CA GLU A 610 10.88 3.77 9.98
C GLU A 610 11.09 2.85 11.19
N LEU A 611 12.27 2.83 11.79
CA LEU A 611 12.54 2.09 13.04
C LEU A 611 11.74 2.65 14.24
N LEU A 612 11.33 3.91 14.15
CA LEU A 612 10.50 4.57 15.17
C LEU A 612 9.01 4.56 14.82
N GLY A 613 8.59 3.77 13.82
CA GLY A 613 7.20 3.66 13.38
C GLY A 613 6.71 4.82 12.52
N GLY A 614 7.63 5.64 12.00
CA GLY A 614 7.35 6.76 11.11
C GLY A 614 7.63 6.43 9.64
N GLY A 615 7.88 7.48 8.83
CA GLY A 615 8.20 7.34 7.42
C GLY A 615 8.56 8.65 6.77
N GLY A 616 8.81 8.62 5.46
CA GLY A 616 9.16 9.80 4.69
C GLY A 616 9.99 9.47 3.45
N HIS A 617 11.01 10.27 3.20
CA HIS A 617 11.96 10.12 2.10
C HIS A 617 13.40 10.21 2.61
N LEU A 618 14.36 9.86 1.75
CA LEU A 618 15.80 9.88 2.04
C LEU A 618 16.25 11.13 2.81
N THR A 619 15.78 12.32 2.38
CA THR A 619 16.19 13.62 2.91
C THR A 619 15.22 14.26 3.88
N GLY A 620 14.05 13.69 4.09
CA GLY A 620 13.02 14.25 4.97
C GLY A 620 12.04 13.19 5.42
N ALA A 621 12.00 12.95 6.73
CA ALA A 621 11.14 11.94 7.34
C ALA A 621 10.62 12.43 8.69
N ALA A 622 9.57 11.81 9.21
CA ALA A 622 9.00 12.15 10.49
C ALA A 622 8.34 10.94 11.16
N THR A 623 8.22 11.02 12.47
CA THR A 623 7.45 10.07 13.27
C THR A 623 6.68 10.79 14.38
N GLN A 624 5.68 10.11 14.91
CA GLN A 624 4.90 10.53 16.04
C GLN A 624 4.81 9.36 17.02
N ILE A 625 5.18 9.60 18.27
CA ILE A 625 5.23 8.56 19.31
C ILE A 625 4.35 8.98 20.49
N GLU A 626 3.41 8.15 20.83
CA GLU A 626 2.47 8.38 21.96
C GLU A 626 2.93 7.62 23.21
N GLY A 627 2.55 8.15 24.38
CA GLY A 627 2.71 7.46 25.66
C GLY A 627 4.14 7.36 26.20
N ILE A 628 5.09 8.16 25.66
CA ILE A 628 6.48 8.17 26.12
C ILE A 628 6.92 9.57 26.55
N THR A 629 7.98 9.65 27.37
CA THR A 629 8.60 10.91 27.74
C THR A 629 9.58 11.39 26.66
N MET A 630 9.87 12.71 26.62
CA MET A 630 10.86 13.29 25.72
C MET A 630 12.24 12.60 25.88
N LYS A 631 12.64 12.31 27.11
CA LYS A 631 13.91 11.62 27.39
C LYS A 631 13.98 10.24 26.76
N GLU A 632 12.88 9.49 26.83
CA GLU A 632 12.77 8.16 26.23
C GLU A 632 12.73 8.25 24.70
N ALA A 633 12.04 9.25 24.13
CA ALA A 633 12.02 9.48 22.69
C ALA A 633 13.43 9.75 22.14
N ILE A 634 14.21 10.60 22.81
CA ILE A 634 15.59 10.90 22.40
C ILE A 634 16.49 9.67 22.54
N ARG A 635 16.32 8.85 23.59
CA ARG A 635 17.06 7.60 23.75
C ARG A 635 16.82 6.67 22.56
N ARG A 636 15.54 6.42 22.21
CA ARG A 636 15.16 5.59 21.06
C ARG A 636 15.63 6.16 19.74
N LEU A 637 15.60 7.48 19.57
CA LEU A 637 16.12 8.15 18.39
C LEU A 637 17.62 7.88 18.22
N LYS A 638 18.41 8.04 19.28
CA LYS A 638 19.85 7.77 19.24
C LYS A 638 20.14 6.31 18.92
N GLU A 639 19.42 5.36 19.52
CA GLU A 639 19.52 3.94 19.22
C GLU A 639 19.16 3.62 17.75
N ALA A 640 18.11 4.26 17.22
CA ALA A 640 17.74 4.10 15.81
C ALA A 640 18.82 4.66 14.87
N ILE A 641 19.39 5.83 15.19
CA ILE A 641 20.53 6.39 14.44
C ILE A 641 21.70 5.42 14.47
N ASP A 642 22.05 4.91 15.66
CA ASP A 642 23.21 4.02 15.85
C ASP A 642 23.04 2.66 15.14
N SER A 643 21.83 2.24 14.87
CA SER A 643 21.54 0.98 14.16
C SER A 643 21.56 1.12 12.63
N VAL A 644 21.40 2.34 12.10
CA VAL A 644 21.31 2.59 10.65
C VAL A 644 22.59 3.16 10.08
N ILE A 645 23.31 3.93 10.88
CA ILE A 645 24.50 4.70 10.52
C ILE A 645 25.70 4.25 11.37
#